data_70df540d300f7ffc6e5e69d7971ff4be
#
_entry.id   70df540d300f7ffc6e5e69d7971ff4be
#
_cell.length_a   1.000
_cell.length_b   1.000
_cell.length_c   1.000
_cell.angle_alpha   90.00
_cell.angle_beta   90.00
_cell.angle_gamma   90.00
#
_symmetry.space_group_name_H-M   'P 1'
#
loop_
_entity.id
_entity.type
_entity.pdbx_description
1 polymer ?
#
loop_
_entity_poly.entity_id
_entity_poly.type
_entity_poly.pdbx_seq_one_letter_code
_entity_poly.pdbx_strand_id
1 'polypeptide(L)'
;MEGKTWSYAQHAKPFKYQEGNLKVTRGSAWSGPGCHLGCGVLLYTDENDKLVKVEGDPENPYNDGRLCVRCLNVNEVTNHKDRLLYPMKRDPKDRGKDKWERISWEEAYDLIVEKFNKIKEEFGAESVLFTQGTGRDIAQWISRLSWSFGSPNYCYPLSGAACYLPRVAGMVATTGGYWVADASQQFMDRYNNPEYKVPETMFIWGNYPLTSNSDGFYGHWVIDMMKRGMKIVSIDPKVTWLAARSEEHLQIRPGTDAALALGMLNVIINEELYDKEFVENWTYGFEQLKERVQEYPVDKVAEITWIPAEKIRNAAHILAKSKPATLQWGLAVDMTKESLPASQAIAALFYITGNADVPGGIIVPPELLPYSGGWGRDLLSPEQAEKRIGLKDYPLLQYGFQIAQPDAVQKALETGVPYKIHGAWYQTTNPVACVAAEPKRWMEAVSKLDFVVFVDIFMTPSIMAVADVVLPAATFPERNGLRVGDGAQRGEVINKVTQIGECKSDMQINLELGKRFNPEAWPWNNDEDMFTHILKPTGFTFQELQEKSPAYMPFNYKRYEKGLLRPDGEPGFNTATGKIELYSTFYEMANLDPLPYFEEPSPGPGATPELLDEYPLVLTTGARIWSMFHSEHRQIERNRALRPDAEIEVNPKTLKKFGIKDGDWVWVENQRGRAKRRVKASPVIDPRTVTCDHAWWLPEAGPDNLYDVFDLNINNLVPWIPGRSGFGSNFKTMLCKLYKVKDGE
;
A
#
# COMPACT_ATOMS: atom_id res chain seq x y z
N MET A 1 24.80 10.39 -14.06
CA MET A 1 24.45 11.35 -12.99
C MET A 1 25.64 12.21 -12.55
N GLU A 2 26.62 12.37 -13.41
CA GLU A 2 27.74 13.28 -13.14
C GLU A 2 27.26 14.73 -13.11
N GLY A 3 27.55 15.45 -12.03
CA GLY A 3 27.25 16.88 -11.86
C GLY A 3 26.06 17.25 -11.00
N LYS A 4 25.31 16.30 -10.42
CA LYS A 4 24.22 16.65 -9.49
C LYS A 4 24.76 16.89 -8.09
N THR A 5 24.64 18.12 -7.60
CA THR A 5 25.02 18.49 -6.24
C THR A 5 23.85 18.15 -5.31
N TRP A 6 24.05 17.17 -4.43
CA TRP A 6 23.11 16.85 -3.37
C TRP A 6 23.06 17.94 -2.32
N SER A 7 21.88 18.25 -1.80
CA SER A 7 21.71 19.00 -0.57
C SER A 7 21.39 18.02 0.57
N TYR A 8 21.88 18.30 1.76
CA TYR A 8 21.65 17.49 2.95
C TYR A 8 21.48 18.34 4.20
N ALA A 9 20.77 17.78 5.17
CA ALA A 9 20.47 18.48 6.40
C ALA A 9 21.77 18.77 7.19
N GLN A 10 21.88 20.00 7.70
CA GLN A 10 22.94 20.42 8.61
C GLN A 10 22.44 20.16 10.02
N HIS A 11 22.92 19.12 10.66
CA HIS A 11 22.53 18.79 12.02
C HIS A 11 23.43 19.45 13.05
N ALA A 12 22.86 19.98 14.13
CA ALA A 12 23.61 20.56 15.22
C ALA A 12 24.43 19.53 16.02
N LYS A 13 23.96 18.26 16.01
CA LYS A 13 24.64 17.12 16.66
C LYS A 13 24.94 16.04 15.62
N PRO A 14 26.00 15.23 15.78
CA PRO A 14 26.27 14.08 14.93
C PRO A 14 25.10 13.09 14.97
N PHE A 15 25.05 12.12 14.04
CA PHE A 15 23.94 11.16 14.01
C PHE A 15 23.89 10.23 15.24
N LYS A 16 25.03 10.09 15.97
CA LYS A 16 25.10 9.42 17.28
C LYS A 16 25.70 10.40 18.32
N TYR A 17 25.04 10.57 19.45
CA TYR A 17 25.51 11.43 20.54
C TYR A 17 24.96 10.93 21.88
N GLN A 18 25.47 11.53 22.98
CA GLN A 18 25.04 11.26 24.35
C GLN A 18 24.12 12.37 24.84
N GLU A 19 23.02 12.00 25.50
CA GLU A 19 22.12 12.96 26.20
C GLU A 19 21.78 12.42 27.58
N GLY A 20 22.39 13.04 28.62
CA GLY A 20 22.36 12.50 29.98
C GLY A 20 23.01 11.11 30.03
N ASN A 21 22.28 10.11 30.49
CA ASN A 21 22.71 8.71 30.54
C ASN A 21 22.25 7.89 29.34
N LEU A 22 21.61 8.51 28.35
CA LEU A 22 21.08 7.82 27.17
C LEU A 22 21.95 8.06 25.92
N LYS A 23 22.16 7.02 25.14
CA LYS A 23 22.70 7.11 23.79
C LYS A 23 21.56 7.47 22.84
N VAL A 24 21.76 8.47 21.98
CA VAL A 24 20.78 8.92 21.00
C VAL A 24 21.32 8.64 19.60
N THR A 25 20.51 8.00 18.77
CA THR A 25 20.85 7.74 17.36
C THR A 25 19.76 8.32 16.47
N ARG A 26 20.14 9.16 15.51
CA ARG A 26 19.27 9.70 14.47
C ARG A 26 19.09 8.67 13.36
N GLY A 27 17.91 8.61 12.79
CA GLY A 27 17.61 7.74 11.66
C GLY A 27 16.22 7.98 11.09
N SER A 28 15.77 7.08 10.23
CA SER A 28 14.42 7.09 9.65
C SER A 28 13.60 5.91 10.15
N ALA A 29 12.34 6.13 10.46
CA ALA A 29 11.37 5.06 10.72
C ALA A 29 10.79 4.59 9.38
N TRP A 30 11.26 3.45 8.87
CA TRP A 30 10.82 2.94 7.59
C TRP A 30 10.55 1.45 7.64
N SER A 31 9.39 1.03 7.15
CA SER A 31 8.89 -0.34 7.18
C SER A 31 8.78 -0.93 8.60
N GLY A 32 8.65 -2.23 8.75
CA GLY A 32 8.30 -2.97 9.95
C GLY A 32 8.86 -2.52 11.31
N PRO A 33 8.01 -2.23 12.31
CA PRO A 33 6.57 -2.37 12.26
C PRO A 33 5.87 -1.09 11.75
N GLY A 34 4.92 -1.30 10.83
CA GLY A 34 3.84 -0.38 10.55
C GLY A 34 4.14 1.01 9.99
N CYS A 35 5.10 1.18 9.07
CA CYS A 35 5.37 2.49 8.47
C CYS A 35 5.53 2.45 6.95
N HIS A 36 4.99 3.50 6.28
CA HIS A 36 5.20 3.77 4.84
C HIS A 36 5.68 5.21 4.59
N LEU A 37 6.18 5.91 5.61
CA LEU A 37 6.51 7.33 5.50
C LEU A 37 7.99 7.64 5.51
N GLY A 38 8.75 7.00 6.40
CA GLY A 38 10.15 7.35 6.65
C GLY A 38 10.28 8.67 7.41
N CYS A 39 9.58 8.82 8.54
CA CYS A 39 9.77 9.97 9.42
C CYS A 39 11.16 9.94 10.05
N GLY A 40 11.81 11.11 10.17
CA GLY A 40 13.03 11.26 10.96
C GLY A 40 12.75 11.00 12.44
N VAL A 41 13.57 10.14 13.05
CA VAL A 41 13.45 9.73 14.46
C VAL A 41 14.75 9.89 15.22
N LEU A 42 14.62 10.14 16.52
CA LEU A 42 15.66 10.02 17.52
C LEU A 42 15.36 8.77 18.38
N LEU A 43 16.26 7.80 18.33
CA LEU A 43 16.16 6.55 19.06
C LEU A 43 17.05 6.62 20.29
N TYR A 44 16.47 6.45 21.48
CA TYR A 44 17.16 6.56 22.76
C TYR A 44 17.36 5.16 23.35
N THR A 45 18.61 4.79 23.60
CA THR A 45 18.96 3.55 24.28
C THR A 45 19.65 3.80 25.61
N ASP A 46 19.47 2.89 26.55
CA ASP A 46 20.17 2.89 27.85
C ASP A 46 21.60 2.33 27.71
N GLU A 47 22.29 2.15 28.85
CA GLU A 47 23.64 1.62 28.92
C GLU A 47 23.77 0.18 28.38
N ASN A 48 22.66 -0.59 28.37
CA ASN A 48 22.57 -1.97 27.89
C ASN A 48 22.06 -2.05 26.43
N ASP A 49 22.06 -0.92 25.71
CA ASP A 49 21.51 -0.77 24.36
C ASP A 49 20.02 -1.13 24.23
N LYS A 50 19.26 -1.11 25.34
CA LYS A 50 17.81 -1.30 25.30
C LYS A 50 17.13 -0.03 24.81
N LEU A 51 16.29 -0.15 23.79
CA LEU A 51 15.47 0.96 23.29
C LEU A 51 14.44 1.38 24.35
N VAL A 52 14.57 2.56 24.92
CA VAL A 52 13.72 3.05 26.01
C VAL A 52 12.75 4.16 25.58
N LYS A 53 13.10 4.93 24.54
CA LYS A 53 12.30 6.06 24.08
C LYS A 53 12.49 6.30 22.59
N VAL A 54 11.47 6.83 21.93
CA VAL A 54 11.50 7.30 20.53
C VAL A 54 10.87 8.68 20.45
N GLU A 55 11.52 9.60 19.76
CA GLU A 55 11.02 10.94 19.47
C GLU A 55 11.17 11.26 17.99
N GLY A 56 10.38 12.21 17.49
CA GLY A 56 10.59 12.76 16.15
C GLY A 56 11.82 13.66 16.14
N ASP A 57 12.61 13.57 15.07
CA ASP A 57 13.74 14.44 14.87
C ASP A 57 13.28 15.85 14.43
N PRO A 58 13.46 16.89 15.26
CA PRO A 58 13.05 18.25 14.93
C PRO A 58 13.87 18.88 13.80
N GLU A 59 15.04 18.31 13.50
CA GLU A 59 15.90 18.77 12.41
C GLU A 59 15.60 18.04 11.08
N ASN A 60 14.66 17.06 11.07
CA ASN A 60 14.25 16.40 9.84
C ASN A 60 13.12 17.19 9.15
N PRO A 61 13.36 17.75 7.94
CA PRO A 61 12.37 18.60 7.25
C PRO A 61 11.09 17.87 6.87
N TYR A 62 11.10 16.55 6.80
CA TYR A 62 9.94 15.75 6.38
C TYR A 62 8.82 15.79 7.42
N ASN A 63 9.13 15.55 8.68
CA ASN A 63 8.13 15.44 9.75
C ASN A 63 8.28 16.53 10.83
N ASP A 64 9.34 17.33 10.84
CA ASP A 64 9.53 18.47 11.74
C ASP A 64 9.24 18.08 13.21
N GLY A 65 9.90 17.03 13.67
CA GLY A 65 9.75 16.49 15.03
C GLY A 65 8.44 15.76 15.34
N ARG A 66 7.50 15.64 14.40
CA ARG A 66 6.19 15.04 14.63
C ARG A 66 6.21 13.55 14.33
N LEU A 67 5.58 12.76 15.18
CA LEU A 67 5.37 11.32 14.96
C LEU A 67 3.93 10.91 15.24
N CYS A 68 3.48 9.84 14.58
CA CYS A 68 2.23 9.17 14.96
C CYS A 68 2.45 8.23 16.16
N VAL A 69 1.37 7.88 16.85
CA VAL A 69 1.42 7.02 18.04
C VAL A 69 2.08 5.66 17.79
N ARG A 70 1.97 5.12 16.59
CA ARG A 70 2.60 3.84 16.21
C ARG A 70 4.12 3.90 16.34
N CYS A 71 4.72 4.98 15.82
CA CYS A 71 6.16 5.19 15.91
C CYS A 71 6.61 5.57 17.32
N LEU A 72 5.82 6.37 18.05
CA LEU A 72 6.10 6.71 19.45
C LEU A 72 6.14 5.49 20.37
N ASN A 73 5.35 4.44 20.05
CA ASN A 73 5.28 3.20 20.83
C ASN A 73 6.16 2.06 20.26
N VAL A 74 7.07 2.33 19.33
CA VAL A 74 7.89 1.27 18.74
C VAL A 74 8.83 0.60 19.74
N ASN A 75 9.21 1.28 20.83
CA ASN A 75 9.95 0.68 21.93
C ASN A 75 9.17 -0.46 22.61
N GLU A 76 7.83 -0.35 22.71
CA GLU A 76 6.98 -1.43 23.25
C GLU A 76 6.90 -2.61 22.27
N VAL A 77 6.84 -2.31 20.95
CA VAL A 77 6.87 -3.36 19.92
C VAL A 77 8.21 -4.09 19.95
N THR A 78 9.33 -3.35 19.93
CA THR A 78 10.68 -3.91 19.90
C THR A 78 10.98 -4.78 21.13
N ASN A 79 10.62 -4.30 22.34
CA ASN A 79 10.86 -5.02 23.59
C ASN A 79 9.71 -5.93 24.05
N HIS A 80 8.71 -6.18 23.19
CA HIS A 80 7.52 -6.93 23.62
C HIS A 80 7.87 -8.36 24.02
N LYS A 81 7.27 -8.85 25.10
CA LYS A 81 7.53 -10.18 25.66
C LYS A 81 7.20 -11.34 24.72
N ASP A 82 6.22 -11.15 23.82
CA ASP A 82 5.72 -12.17 22.90
C ASP A 82 6.38 -12.08 21.50
N ARG A 83 7.52 -11.37 21.39
CA ARG A 83 8.33 -11.37 20.17
C ARG A 83 8.84 -12.76 19.83
N LEU A 84 8.86 -13.09 18.54
CA LEU A 84 9.67 -14.20 18.04
C LEU A 84 11.15 -13.85 18.25
N LEU A 85 11.90 -14.71 18.94
CA LEU A 85 13.29 -14.43 19.34
C LEU A 85 14.30 -15.35 18.67
N TYR A 86 13.88 -16.47 18.15
CA TYR A 86 14.70 -17.51 17.54
C TYR A 86 13.92 -18.28 16.48
N PRO A 87 14.59 -18.95 15.53
CA PRO A 87 13.93 -19.81 14.56
C PRO A 87 13.25 -21.01 15.23
N MET A 88 12.10 -21.39 14.69
CA MET A 88 11.34 -22.54 15.17
C MET A 88 10.81 -23.36 14.00
N LYS A 89 10.66 -24.66 14.21
CA LYS A 89 10.01 -25.59 13.27
C LYS A 89 8.91 -26.38 13.95
N ARG A 90 8.02 -26.97 13.16
CA ARG A 90 7.07 -28.01 13.60
C ARG A 90 6.84 -29.03 12.50
N ASP A 91 6.29 -30.18 12.88
CA ASP A 91 5.84 -31.20 11.91
C ASP A 91 4.59 -30.68 11.15
N PRO A 92 4.49 -30.83 9.83
CA PRO A 92 3.31 -30.42 9.05
C PRO A 92 1.97 -30.96 9.57
N LYS A 93 1.96 -32.16 10.20
CA LYS A 93 0.75 -32.72 10.85
C LYS A 93 0.26 -31.93 12.06
N ASP A 94 1.10 -31.07 12.61
CA ASP A 94 0.80 -30.23 13.77
C ASP A 94 0.47 -28.78 13.37
N ARG A 95 0.30 -28.48 12.06
CA ARG A 95 -0.23 -27.19 11.60
C ARG A 95 -1.55 -26.89 12.31
N GLY A 96 -1.77 -25.64 12.70
CA GLY A 96 -2.90 -25.21 13.52
C GLY A 96 -2.76 -25.46 15.02
N LYS A 97 -1.68 -26.09 15.49
CA LYS A 97 -1.40 -26.35 16.91
C LYS A 97 -0.15 -25.61 17.36
N ASP A 98 -0.13 -25.15 18.59
CA ASP A 98 1.02 -24.47 19.21
C ASP A 98 2.10 -25.47 19.67
N LYS A 99 2.69 -26.18 18.70
CA LYS A 99 3.72 -27.18 18.92
C LYS A 99 4.98 -26.85 18.15
N TRP A 100 5.81 -26.03 18.74
CA TRP A 100 7.02 -25.52 18.11
C TRP A 100 8.28 -26.08 18.82
N GLU A 101 9.30 -26.38 18.00
CA GLU A 101 10.64 -26.75 18.42
C GLU A 101 11.59 -25.63 18.02
N ARG A 102 12.34 -25.08 18.98
CA ARG A 102 13.42 -24.14 18.69
C ARG A 102 14.54 -24.83 17.94
N ILE A 103 15.05 -24.20 16.89
CA ILE A 103 16.21 -24.63 16.12
C ILE A 103 17.20 -23.47 15.97
N SER A 104 18.43 -23.77 15.54
CA SER A 104 19.40 -22.74 15.18
C SER A 104 19.10 -22.14 13.81
N TRP A 105 19.70 -20.99 13.51
CA TRP A 105 19.62 -20.39 12.19
C TRP A 105 20.20 -21.29 11.08
N GLU A 106 21.30 -21.99 11.35
CA GLU A 106 21.91 -22.93 10.40
C GLU A 106 20.97 -24.09 10.11
N GLU A 107 20.41 -24.72 11.14
CA GLU A 107 19.41 -25.79 10.97
C GLU A 107 18.18 -25.32 10.19
N ALA A 108 17.73 -24.08 10.45
CA ALA A 108 16.60 -23.49 9.71
C ALA A 108 16.91 -23.30 8.24
N TYR A 109 18.09 -22.73 7.92
CA TYR A 109 18.51 -22.53 6.53
C TYR A 109 18.75 -23.84 5.82
N ASP A 110 19.43 -24.81 6.44
CA ASP A 110 19.68 -26.13 5.85
C ASP A 110 18.37 -26.84 5.51
N LEU A 111 17.41 -26.80 6.43
CA LEU A 111 16.07 -27.38 6.22
C LEU A 111 15.34 -26.69 5.06
N ILE A 112 15.35 -25.36 5.00
CA ILE A 112 14.69 -24.58 3.93
C ILE A 112 15.34 -24.90 2.58
N VAL A 113 16.68 -24.90 2.51
CA VAL A 113 17.42 -25.18 1.28
C VAL A 113 17.16 -26.61 0.82
N GLU A 114 17.22 -27.60 1.72
CA GLU A 114 16.90 -29.00 1.40
C GLU A 114 15.50 -29.13 0.79
N LYS A 115 14.48 -28.60 1.49
CA LYS A 115 13.07 -28.74 1.08
C LYS A 115 12.78 -28.02 -0.25
N PHE A 116 13.24 -26.78 -0.39
CA PHE A 116 12.97 -26.02 -1.61
C PHE A 116 13.75 -26.57 -2.80
N ASN A 117 15.01 -27.01 -2.63
CA ASN A 117 15.76 -27.64 -3.72
C ASN A 117 15.14 -28.98 -4.12
N LYS A 118 14.67 -29.78 -3.18
CA LYS A 118 13.94 -31.01 -3.49
C LYS A 118 12.68 -30.74 -4.33
N ILE A 119 11.89 -29.73 -3.95
CA ILE A 119 10.71 -29.32 -4.73
C ILE A 119 11.14 -28.85 -6.12
N LYS A 120 12.20 -28.07 -6.22
CA LYS A 120 12.74 -27.59 -7.50
C LYS A 120 13.20 -28.73 -8.40
N GLU A 121 13.86 -29.74 -7.86
CA GLU A 121 14.34 -30.91 -8.61
C GLU A 121 13.19 -31.81 -9.08
N GLU A 122 12.16 -32.01 -8.26
CA GLU A 122 11.04 -32.89 -8.57
C GLU A 122 9.96 -32.24 -9.44
N PHE A 123 9.70 -30.93 -9.27
CA PHE A 123 8.52 -30.24 -9.84
C PHE A 123 8.85 -28.96 -10.60
N GLY A 124 10.10 -28.49 -10.59
CA GLY A 124 10.53 -27.22 -11.16
C GLY A 124 10.50 -26.07 -10.13
N ALA A 125 11.35 -25.05 -10.36
CA ALA A 125 11.48 -23.90 -9.47
C ALA A 125 10.17 -23.09 -9.36
N GLU A 126 9.37 -23.10 -10.43
CA GLU A 126 8.05 -22.45 -10.48
C GLU A 126 7.04 -23.01 -9.46
N SER A 127 7.29 -24.20 -8.92
CA SER A 127 6.46 -24.83 -7.89
C SER A 127 6.69 -24.28 -6.47
N VAL A 128 7.61 -23.33 -6.31
CA VAL A 128 7.81 -22.59 -5.06
C VAL A 128 7.32 -21.14 -5.24
N LEU A 129 6.42 -20.72 -4.34
CA LEU A 129 5.85 -19.39 -4.30
C LEU A 129 6.62 -18.50 -3.30
N PHE A 130 6.98 -17.29 -3.72
CA PHE A 130 7.56 -16.28 -2.84
C PHE A 130 6.61 -15.11 -2.68
N THR A 131 6.20 -14.81 -1.43
CA THR A 131 5.22 -13.78 -1.17
C THR A 131 5.68 -12.80 -0.13
N GLN A 132 5.18 -11.57 -0.26
CA GLN A 132 5.42 -10.52 0.72
C GLN A 132 4.15 -9.76 1.07
N GLY A 133 4.20 -9.05 2.21
CA GLY A 133 3.27 -7.98 2.53
C GLY A 133 3.72 -6.63 2.00
N THR A 134 3.40 -5.56 2.72
CA THR A 134 3.68 -4.18 2.28
C THR A 134 5.00 -3.60 2.79
N GLY A 135 5.97 -4.41 3.11
CA GLY A 135 7.31 -3.96 3.50
C GLY A 135 8.03 -3.26 2.36
N ARG A 136 8.10 -1.93 2.40
CA ARG A 136 8.58 -1.10 1.28
C ARG A 136 10.08 -1.21 1.03
N ASP A 137 10.86 -1.37 2.09
CA ASP A 137 12.31 -1.50 2.01
C ASP A 137 12.79 -2.92 1.70
N ILE A 138 11.88 -3.89 1.67
CA ILE A 138 12.22 -5.30 1.49
C ILE A 138 11.63 -5.93 0.21
N ALA A 139 10.76 -5.23 -0.49
CA ALA A 139 10.12 -5.73 -1.70
C ALA A 139 11.11 -6.24 -2.75
N GLN A 140 12.15 -5.48 -3.03
CA GLN A 140 13.20 -5.83 -3.98
C GLN A 140 14.06 -7.02 -3.54
N TRP A 141 14.15 -7.30 -2.25
CA TRP A 141 14.93 -8.42 -1.73
C TRP A 141 14.21 -9.74 -1.94
N ILE A 142 12.91 -9.77 -1.70
CA ILE A 142 12.08 -10.98 -1.84
C ILE A 142 11.91 -11.33 -3.32
N SER A 143 11.71 -10.35 -4.19
CA SER A 143 11.65 -10.58 -5.63
C SER A 143 12.98 -11.14 -6.15
N ARG A 144 14.11 -10.55 -5.70
CA ARG A 144 15.44 -11.06 -6.03
C ARG A 144 15.68 -12.47 -5.51
N LEU A 145 15.21 -12.78 -4.28
CA LEU A 145 15.29 -14.13 -3.72
C LEU A 145 14.54 -15.13 -4.58
N SER A 146 13.29 -14.80 -4.97
CA SER A 146 12.47 -15.62 -5.87
C SER A 146 13.19 -15.91 -7.20
N TRP A 147 13.65 -14.86 -7.87
CA TRP A 147 14.28 -14.99 -9.19
C TRP A 147 15.65 -15.65 -9.15
N SER A 148 16.45 -15.40 -8.11
CA SER A 148 17.74 -16.10 -7.93
C SER A 148 17.58 -17.58 -7.60
N PHE A 149 16.47 -17.99 -6.97
CA PHE A 149 16.08 -19.38 -6.83
C PHE A 149 15.64 -20.00 -8.17
N GLY A 150 15.13 -19.20 -9.11
CA GLY A 150 14.59 -19.58 -10.41
C GLY A 150 13.05 -19.61 -10.45
N SER A 151 12.36 -19.16 -9.40
CA SER A 151 10.92 -19.08 -9.40
C SER A 151 10.42 -17.76 -10.00
N PRO A 152 9.49 -17.79 -10.98
CA PRO A 152 8.84 -16.59 -11.51
C PRO A 152 7.71 -16.08 -10.62
N ASN A 153 7.33 -16.85 -9.59
CA ASN A 153 6.13 -16.63 -8.79
C ASN A 153 6.41 -15.83 -7.53
N TYR A 154 6.71 -14.55 -7.74
CA TYR A 154 6.72 -13.53 -6.70
C TYR A 154 5.39 -12.79 -6.69
N CYS A 155 4.69 -12.69 -5.54
CA CYS A 155 3.41 -12.00 -5.47
C CYS A 155 3.08 -11.43 -4.08
N TYR A 156 1.95 -10.72 -4.03
CA TYR A 156 1.26 -10.32 -2.81
C TYR A 156 0.04 -11.24 -2.63
N PRO A 157 -0.26 -11.79 -1.47
CA PRO A 157 -1.43 -12.65 -1.26
C PRO A 157 -2.72 -11.82 -1.07
N LEU A 158 -2.96 -10.85 -1.96
CA LEU A 158 -4.02 -9.85 -1.91
C LEU A 158 -4.74 -9.81 -3.25
N SER A 159 -6.04 -10.14 -3.27
CA SER A 159 -6.85 -10.15 -4.49
C SER A 159 -6.68 -8.87 -5.30
N GLY A 160 -6.48 -9.03 -6.62
CA GLY A 160 -6.25 -7.93 -7.56
C GLY A 160 -5.02 -7.08 -7.24
N ALA A 161 -4.09 -7.55 -6.40
CA ALA A 161 -3.00 -6.73 -5.87
C ALA A 161 -3.49 -5.34 -5.40
N ALA A 162 -4.69 -5.29 -4.81
CA ALA A 162 -5.51 -4.10 -4.58
C ALA A 162 -4.97 -3.19 -3.44
N CYS A 163 -3.67 -2.93 -3.47
CA CYS A 163 -3.00 -2.00 -2.55
C CYS A 163 -1.93 -1.23 -3.33
N TYR A 164 -2.18 0.04 -3.67
CA TYR A 164 -1.26 0.95 -4.35
C TYR A 164 -0.97 0.59 -5.82
N LEU A 165 -0.73 -0.69 -6.14
CA LEU A 165 -0.38 -1.12 -7.50
C LEU A 165 -1.42 -0.75 -8.57
N PRO A 166 -2.73 -0.83 -8.35
CA PRO A 166 -3.70 -0.40 -9.36
C PRO A 166 -3.55 1.06 -9.79
N ARG A 167 -3.38 2.00 -8.85
CA ARG A 167 -3.15 3.42 -9.19
C ARG A 167 -1.81 3.63 -9.89
N VAL A 168 -0.76 2.93 -9.43
CA VAL A 168 0.55 2.98 -10.09
C VAL A 168 0.44 2.47 -11.52
N ALA A 169 -0.23 1.33 -11.74
CA ALA A 169 -0.45 0.77 -13.07
C ALA A 169 -1.23 1.75 -13.98
N GLY A 170 -2.30 2.36 -13.44
CA GLY A 170 -3.10 3.32 -14.18
C GLY A 170 -2.33 4.57 -14.60
N MET A 171 -1.49 5.11 -13.71
CA MET A 171 -0.69 6.28 -14.01
C MET A 171 0.51 5.96 -14.92
N VAL A 172 1.20 4.85 -14.68
CA VAL A 172 2.32 4.43 -15.54
C VAL A 172 1.84 4.17 -16.97
N ALA A 173 0.67 3.55 -17.13
CA ALA A 173 0.10 3.26 -18.44
C ALA A 173 -0.34 4.53 -19.23
N THR A 174 -0.48 5.64 -18.57
CA THR A 174 -0.92 6.90 -19.20
C THR A 174 0.17 7.98 -19.27
N THR A 175 1.17 7.91 -18.40
CA THR A 175 2.20 8.96 -18.31
C THR A 175 3.62 8.42 -18.19
N GLY A 176 3.80 7.12 -18.08
CA GLY A 176 5.12 6.50 -17.81
C GLY A 176 5.67 6.74 -16.40
N GLY A 177 4.86 7.31 -15.48
CA GLY A 177 5.30 7.60 -14.12
C GLY A 177 4.15 7.59 -13.11
N TYR A 178 4.50 7.47 -11.81
CA TYR A 178 3.54 7.61 -10.71
C TYR A 178 3.56 9.04 -10.16
N TRP A 179 2.38 9.67 -10.11
CA TRP A 179 2.21 11.06 -9.69
C TRP A 179 1.69 11.16 -8.26
N VAL A 180 2.25 12.10 -7.50
CA VAL A 180 1.87 12.38 -6.12
C VAL A 180 1.56 13.86 -5.93
N ALA A 181 0.85 14.20 -4.85
CA ALA A 181 0.65 15.59 -4.48
C ALA A 181 1.98 16.28 -4.20
N ASP A 182 2.16 17.48 -4.72
CA ASP A 182 3.27 18.34 -4.36
C ASP A 182 2.97 19.07 -3.03
N ALA A 183 3.63 18.63 -1.97
CA ALA A 183 3.61 19.27 -0.66
C ALA A 183 4.99 19.80 -0.27
N SER A 184 5.82 20.19 -1.24
CA SER A 184 7.21 20.64 -1.06
C SER A 184 8.18 19.59 -0.50
N GLN A 185 7.79 18.32 -0.47
CA GLN A 185 8.56 17.24 0.16
C GLN A 185 9.89 16.92 -0.55
N GLN A 186 10.09 17.40 -1.75
CA GLN A 186 11.31 17.30 -2.56
C GLN A 186 12.35 18.37 -2.22
N PHE A 187 12.00 19.34 -1.39
CA PHE A 187 12.87 20.43 -0.97
C PHE A 187 13.25 20.33 0.51
N MET A 188 14.52 20.57 0.83
CA MET A 188 14.99 20.58 2.21
C MET A 188 14.41 21.74 3.02
N ASP A 189 14.23 22.91 2.41
CA ASP A 189 13.64 24.12 2.99
C ASP A 189 12.10 24.15 2.88
N ARG A 190 11.49 23.08 2.35
CA ARG A 190 10.06 22.83 2.32
C ARG A 190 9.26 24.00 1.75
N TYR A 191 8.28 24.48 2.51
CA TYR A 191 7.38 25.56 2.14
C TYR A 191 8.07 26.93 1.98
N ASN A 192 9.33 27.06 2.35
CA ASN A 192 10.13 28.27 2.19
C ASN A 192 10.93 28.28 0.89
N ASN A 193 10.91 27.19 0.12
CA ASN A 193 11.59 27.14 -1.16
C ASN A 193 10.93 28.11 -2.15
N PRO A 194 11.69 29.00 -2.81
CA PRO A 194 11.14 30.02 -3.71
C PRO A 194 10.52 29.44 -4.99
N GLU A 195 10.85 28.21 -5.35
CA GLU A 195 10.26 27.53 -6.51
C GLU A 195 8.92 26.86 -6.17
N TYR A 196 8.61 26.67 -4.88
CA TYR A 196 7.38 26.05 -4.44
C TYR A 196 6.22 27.05 -4.37
N LYS A 197 5.04 26.60 -4.75
CA LYS A 197 3.78 27.32 -4.55
C LYS A 197 2.80 26.43 -3.77
N VAL A 198 2.22 26.96 -2.70
CA VAL A 198 1.15 26.26 -1.98
C VAL A 198 -0.03 26.07 -2.91
N PRO A 199 -0.61 24.84 -3.02
CA PRO A 199 -1.81 24.63 -3.85
C PRO A 199 -2.96 25.54 -3.42
N GLU A 200 -3.71 26.05 -4.39
CA GLU A 200 -4.96 26.76 -4.06
C GLU A 200 -6.00 25.79 -3.52
N THR A 201 -6.06 24.57 -4.11
CA THR A 201 -6.99 23.54 -3.68
C THR A 201 -6.35 22.15 -3.73
N MET A 202 -6.57 21.35 -2.68
CA MET A 202 -6.26 19.93 -2.65
C MET A 202 -7.54 19.12 -2.73
N PHE A 203 -7.59 18.22 -3.71
CA PHE A 203 -8.62 17.19 -3.80
C PHE A 203 -8.18 15.99 -2.98
N ILE A 204 -8.93 15.66 -1.91
CA ILE A 204 -8.70 14.49 -1.07
C ILE A 204 -9.71 13.43 -1.47
N TRP A 205 -9.25 12.44 -2.24
CA TRP A 205 -10.11 11.45 -2.88
C TRP A 205 -9.95 10.07 -2.26
N GLY A 206 -11.00 9.57 -1.62
CA GLY A 206 -11.00 8.24 -1.01
C GLY A 206 -9.85 8.01 -0.02
N ASN A 207 -9.46 9.05 0.67
CA ASN A 207 -8.34 9.06 1.62
C ASN A 207 -8.67 9.92 2.84
N TYR A 208 -8.16 9.50 4.00
CA TYR A 208 -8.14 10.35 5.19
C TYR A 208 -6.71 10.43 5.73
N PRO A 209 -5.87 11.30 5.16
CA PRO A 209 -4.42 11.33 5.42
C PRO A 209 -4.08 11.60 6.89
N LEU A 210 -4.91 12.33 7.63
CA LEU A 210 -4.70 12.60 9.07
C LEU A 210 -4.70 11.34 9.95
N THR A 211 -5.31 10.25 9.49
CA THR A 211 -5.31 8.96 10.19
C THR A 211 -4.43 7.93 9.52
N SER A 212 -4.37 7.93 8.19
CA SER A 212 -3.66 6.88 7.44
C SER A 212 -2.16 7.16 7.30
N ASN A 213 -1.76 8.41 7.10
CA ASN A 213 -0.36 8.76 6.79
C ASN A 213 0.19 7.82 5.70
N SER A 214 -0.41 7.78 4.52
CA SER A 214 -0.14 6.74 3.55
C SER A 214 0.81 7.15 2.44
N ASP A 215 1.60 6.19 1.96
CA ASP A 215 2.28 6.23 0.66
C ASP A 215 3.23 7.43 0.47
N GLY A 216 4.06 7.68 1.48
CA GLY A 216 5.06 8.77 1.44
C GLY A 216 4.48 10.16 1.71
N PHE A 217 3.16 10.28 1.88
CA PHE A 217 2.51 11.55 2.21
C PHE A 217 2.19 11.63 3.71
N TYR A 218 2.87 12.53 4.42
CA TYR A 218 2.63 12.78 5.85
C TYR A 218 1.36 13.60 6.04
N GLY A 219 0.35 13.01 6.70
CA GLY A 219 -0.98 13.61 6.80
C GLY A 219 -1.01 15.02 7.40
N HIS A 220 -0.07 15.34 8.29
CA HIS A 220 0.02 16.68 8.88
C HIS A 220 0.35 17.78 7.86
N TRP A 221 0.92 17.45 6.70
CA TRP A 221 1.17 18.43 5.63
C TRP A 221 -0.11 19.07 5.11
N VAL A 222 -1.25 18.34 5.16
CA VAL A 222 -2.55 18.94 4.82
C VAL A 222 -2.84 20.12 5.75
N ILE A 223 -2.62 19.96 7.06
CA ILE A 223 -2.82 21.02 8.05
C ILE A 223 -1.84 22.18 7.82
N ASP A 224 -0.57 21.86 7.52
CA ASP A 224 0.45 22.88 7.26
C ASP A 224 0.12 23.72 6.03
N MET A 225 -0.40 23.10 4.97
CA MET A 225 -0.85 23.81 3.76
C MET A 225 -2.16 24.56 3.96
N MET A 226 -3.12 24.01 4.72
CA MET A 226 -4.36 24.73 5.10
C MET A 226 -4.05 26.01 5.88
N LYS A 227 -3.08 25.99 6.81
CA LYS A 227 -2.61 27.18 7.53
C LYS A 227 -2.00 28.25 6.60
N ARG A 228 -1.58 27.85 5.42
CA ARG A 228 -1.04 28.72 4.36
C ARG A 228 -2.09 29.10 3.31
N GLY A 229 -3.37 28.80 3.55
CA GLY A 229 -4.48 29.22 2.72
C GLY A 229 -5.00 28.19 1.71
N MET A 230 -4.44 26.97 1.67
CA MET A 230 -4.93 25.90 0.84
C MET A 230 -6.35 25.48 1.25
N LYS A 231 -7.22 25.35 0.26
CA LYS A 231 -8.59 24.88 0.40
C LYS A 231 -8.68 23.38 0.09
N ILE A 232 -9.78 22.75 0.46
CA ILE A 232 -9.99 21.31 0.28
C ILE A 232 -11.30 21.05 -0.46
N VAL A 233 -11.27 20.12 -1.40
CA VAL A 233 -12.44 19.38 -1.90
C VAL A 233 -12.30 17.94 -1.40
N SER A 234 -13.31 17.41 -0.71
CA SER A 234 -13.27 16.07 -0.14
C SER A 234 -14.23 15.13 -0.84
N ILE A 235 -13.73 13.99 -1.31
CA ILE A 235 -14.51 12.91 -1.91
C ILE A 235 -14.39 11.69 -0.98
N ASP A 236 -15.41 11.44 -0.17
CA ASP A 236 -15.42 10.40 0.87
C ASP A 236 -16.86 10.00 1.21
N PRO A 237 -17.20 8.72 1.42
CA PRO A 237 -18.54 8.30 1.86
C PRO A 237 -18.89 8.78 3.27
N LYS A 238 -17.92 9.30 4.01
CA LYS A 238 -18.05 9.77 5.38
C LYS A 238 -17.71 11.25 5.49
N VAL A 239 -18.47 12.02 6.27
CA VAL A 239 -18.10 13.38 6.64
C VAL A 239 -16.97 13.34 7.67
N THR A 240 -15.73 13.32 7.17
CA THR A 240 -14.53 13.35 8.00
C THR A 240 -14.26 14.76 8.55
N TRP A 241 -13.26 14.90 9.45
CA TRP A 241 -12.84 16.23 9.94
C TRP A 241 -12.40 17.15 8.77
N LEU A 242 -11.74 16.59 7.74
CA LEU A 242 -11.36 17.33 6.54
C LEU A 242 -12.58 17.66 5.68
N ALA A 243 -13.49 16.72 5.49
CA ALA A 243 -14.75 16.95 4.75
C ALA A 243 -15.61 18.05 5.37
N ALA A 244 -15.69 18.09 6.70
CA ALA A 244 -16.42 19.15 7.41
C ALA A 244 -15.79 20.56 7.26
N ARG A 245 -14.58 20.65 6.71
CA ARG A 245 -13.83 21.90 6.45
C ARG A 245 -13.55 22.15 4.98
N SER A 246 -14.06 21.28 4.11
CA SER A 246 -13.89 21.43 2.67
C SER A 246 -14.82 22.50 2.10
N GLU A 247 -14.40 23.14 1.00
CA GLU A 247 -15.29 24.00 0.22
C GLU A 247 -16.42 23.23 -0.41
N GLU A 248 -16.12 21.98 -0.85
CA GLU A 248 -17.12 21.05 -1.36
C GLU A 248 -16.85 19.65 -0.80
N HIS A 249 -17.90 19.00 -0.30
CA HIS A 249 -17.86 17.58 0.08
C HIS A 249 -18.78 16.77 -0.81
N LEU A 250 -18.19 15.83 -1.53
CA LEU A 250 -18.83 14.87 -2.40
C LEU A 250 -18.98 13.55 -1.62
N GLN A 251 -20.13 13.33 -0.99
CA GLN A 251 -20.41 12.12 -0.21
C GLN A 251 -20.76 10.96 -1.14
N ILE A 252 -19.72 10.34 -1.67
CA ILE A 252 -19.79 9.37 -2.76
C ILE A 252 -20.34 8.01 -2.30
N ARG A 253 -21.15 7.36 -3.13
CA ARG A 253 -21.43 5.93 -3.03
C ARG A 253 -20.12 5.15 -3.27
N PRO A 254 -19.71 4.26 -2.34
CA PRO A 254 -18.48 3.47 -2.53
C PRO A 254 -18.45 2.74 -3.88
N GLY A 255 -17.30 2.81 -4.56
CA GLY A 255 -17.05 2.12 -5.84
C GLY A 255 -17.53 2.87 -7.10
N THR A 256 -17.96 4.13 -6.98
CA THR A 256 -18.39 4.91 -8.14
C THR A 256 -17.43 6.04 -8.52
N ASP A 257 -16.18 5.90 -8.13
CA ASP A 257 -15.11 6.88 -8.35
C ASP A 257 -14.89 7.19 -9.83
N ALA A 258 -14.89 6.17 -10.70
CA ALA A 258 -14.76 6.35 -12.15
C ALA A 258 -15.92 7.17 -12.73
N ALA A 259 -17.17 6.88 -12.31
CA ALA A 259 -18.34 7.62 -12.76
C ALA A 259 -18.25 9.09 -12.36
N LEU A 260 -17.86 9.37 -11.10
CA LEU A 260 -17.68 10.75 -10.63
C LEU A 260 -16.63 11.50 -11.45
N ALA A 261 -15.45 10.88 -11.66
CA ALA A 261 -14.39 11.50 -12.43
C ALA A 261 -14.78 11.77 -13.89
N LEU A 262 -15.47 10.81 -14.54
CA LEU A 262 -15.98 10.96 -15.90
C LEU A 262 -17.06 12.05 -15.99
N GLY A 263 -17.93 12.18 -14.98
CA GLY A 263 -18.90 13.29 -14.90
C GLY A 263 -18.23 14.66 -14.72
N MET A 264 -17.17 14.75 -13.92
CA MET A 264 -16.38 15.98 -13.80
C MET A 264 -15.63 16.31 -15.09
N LEU A 265 -15.07 15.31 -15.78
CA LEU A 265 -14.46 15.47 -17.11
C LEU A 265 -15.47 15.96 -18.15
N ASN A 266 -16.71 15.40 -18.11
CA ASN A 266 -17.80 15.86 -18.99
C ASN A 266 -18.06 17.37 -18.83
N VAL A 267 -18.15 17.86 -17.59
CA VAL A 267 -18.30 19.31 -17.31
C VAL A 267 -17.12 20.10 -17.84
N ILE A 268 -15.90 19.72 -17.46
CA ILE A 268 -14.67 20.47 -17.81
C ILE A 268 -14.49 20.55 -19.33
N ILE A 269 -14.75 19.47 -20.05
CA ILE A 269 -14.57 19.40 -21.51
C ILE A 269 -15.69 20.13 -22.23
N ASN A 270 -16.97 19.94 -21.86
CA ASN A 270 -18.09 20.57 -22.55
C ASN A 270 -18.18 22.09 -22.31
N GLU A 271 -17.72 22.56 -21.14
CA GLU A 271 -17.65 23.97 -20.81
C GLU A 271 -16.29 24.61 -21.18
N GLU A 272 -15.42 23.86 -21.87
CA GLU A 272 -14.08 24.29 -22.33
C GLU A 272 -13.19 24.86 -21.20
N LEU A 273 -13.26 24.26 -20.00
CA LEU A 273 -12.53 24.72 -18.81
C LEU A 273 -11.13 24.11 -18.68
N TYR A 274 -10.72 23.27 -19.62
CA TYR A 274 -9.40 22.65 -19.66
C TYR A 274 -8.32 23.63 -20.16
N ASP A 275 -7.06 23.31 -19.88
CA ASP A 275 -5.90 24.04 -20.35
C ASP A 275 -5.66 23.69 -21.84
N LYS A 276 -6.10 24.56 -22.75
CA LYS A 276 -6.06 24.32 -24.21
C LYS A 276 -4.65 24.14 -24.73
N GLU A 277 -3.71 24.95 -24.25
CA GLU A 277 -2.30 24.88 -24.66
C GLU A 277 -1.65 23.59 -24.20
N PHE A 278 -1.86 23.20 -22.94
CA PHE A 278 -1.33 21.96 -22.40
C PHE A 278 -1.92 20.74 -23.13
N VAL A 279 -3.24 20.72 -23.35
CA VAL A 279 -3.93 19.63 -24.03
C VAL A 279 -3.41 19.45 -25.46
N GLU A 280 -3.28 20.50 -26.22
CA GLU A 280 -2.81 20.45 -27.61
C GLU A 280 -1.35 19.96 -27.69
N ASN A 281 -0.47 20.50 -26.87
CA ASN A 281 0.94 20.22 -26.94
C ASN A 281 1.34 18.87 -26.29
N TRP A 282 0.72 18.51 -25.17
CA TRP A 282 1.22 17.47 -24.26
C TRP A 282 0.29 16.30 -24.04
N THR A 283 -0.89 16.25 -24.69
CA THR A 283 -1.78 15.07 -24.55
C THR A 283 -2.00 14.36 -25.88
N TYR A 284 -2.31 13.08 -25.80
CA TYR A 284 -2.72 12.21 -26.90
C TYR A 284 -4.09 11.61 -26.60
N GLY A 285 -4.99 11.58 -27.59
CA GLY A 285 -6.30 10.97 -27.45
C GLY A 285 -7.37 11.85 -26.81
N PHE A 286 -7.22 13.19 -26.83
CA PHE A 286 -8.19 14.10 -26.23
C PHE A 286 -9.57 14.03 -26.90
N GLU A 287 -9.64 13.96 -28.24
CA GLU A 287 -10.93 13.88 -28.95
C GLU A 287 -11.66 12.57 -28.64
N GLN A 288 -10.94 11.46 -28.48
CA GLN A 288 -11.52 10.18 -28.08
C GLN A 288 -12.07 10.26 -26.62
N LEU A 289 -11.33 10.90 -25.71
CA LEU A 289 -11.82 11.15 -24.35
C LEU A 289 -13.06 12.07 -24.37
N LYS A 290 -13.07 13.12 -25.19
CA LYS A 290 -14.20 14.03 -25.35
C LYS A 290 -15.47 13.31 -25.83
N GLU A 291 -15.34 12.34 -26.73
CA GLU A 291 -16.44 11.50 -27.16
C GLU A 291 -16.91 10.58 -26.01
N ARG A 292 -15.98 9.88 -25.34
CA ARG A 292 -16.27 8.95 -24.24
C ARG A 292 -17.04 9.62 -23.10
N VAL A 293 -16.67 10.82 -22.69
CA VAL A 293 -17.32 11.50 -21.55
C VAL A 293 -18.77 11.89 -21.82
N GLN A 294 -19.23 11.90 -23.10
CA GLN A 294 -20.64 12.17 -23.42
C GLN A 294 -21.57 11.05 -22.90
N GLU A 295 -21.05 9.87 -22.64
CA GLU A 295 -21.80 8.79 -22.00
C GLU A 295 -22.13 9.06 -20.52
N TYR A 296 -21.48 10.07 -19.90
CA TYR A 296 -21.52 10.39 -18.48
C TYR A 296 -22.02 11.82 -18.19
N PRO A 297 -23.23 12.19 -18.66
CA PRO A 297 -23.81 13.47 -18.30
C PRO A 297 -24.03 13.56 -16.78
N VAL A 298 -23.87 14.76 -16.22
CA VAL A 298 -23.81 14.98 -14.78
C VAL A 298 -25.04 14.44 -14.05
N ASP A 299 -26.24 14.53 -14.63
CA ASP A 299 -27.47 14.04 -14.00
C ASP A 299 -27.47 12.51 -13.85
N LYS A 300 -27.00 11.77 -14.87
CA LYS A 300 -26.76 10.31 -14.79
C LYS A 300 -25.72 9.96 -13.74
N VAL A 301 -24.64 10.74 -13.67
CA VAL A 301 -23.56 10.52 -12.69
C VAL A 301 -24.08 10.80 -11.26
N ALA A 302 -24.94 11.79 -11.08
CA ALA A 302 -25.58 12.07 -9.79
C ALA A 302 -26.41 10.89 -9.26
N GLU A 303 -27.17 10.24 -10.14
CA GLU A 303 -27.93 9.03 -9.79
C GLU A 303 -27.00 7.86 -9.39
N ILE A 304 -25.95 7.64 -10.16
CA ILE A 304 -24.95 6.58 -9.90
C ILE A 304 -24.22 6.81 -8.58
N THR A 305 -23.73 8.03 -8.35
CA THR A 305 -22.82 8.34 -7.23
C THR A 305 -23.53 8.73 -5.95
N TRP A 306 -24.83 8.99 -5.97
CA TRP A 306 -25.65 9.57 -4.91
C TRP A 306 -25.25 11.01 -4.54
N ILE A 307 -24.51 11.68 -5.39
CA ILE A 307 -24.07 13.07 -5.20
C ILE A 307 -24.97 13.99 -5.99
N PRO A 308 -25.51 15.08 -5.43
CA PRO A 308 -26.27 16.07 -6.18
C PRO A 308 -25.47 16.62 -7.38
N ALA A 309 -26.10 16.72 -8.54
CA ALA A 309 -25.49 17.16 -9.80
C ALA A 309 -24.78 18.54 -9.67
N GLU A 310 -25.36 19.46 -8.90
CA GLU A 310 -24.77 20.77 -8.61
C GLU A 310 -23.40 20.65 -7.92
N LYS A 311 -23.26 19.74 -6.94
CA LYS A 311 -21.99 19.52 -6.25
C LYS A 311 -20.90 18.98 -7.19
N ILE A 312 -21.29 18.10 -8.12
CA ILE A 312 -20.36 17.57 -9.13
C ILE A 312 -19.86 18.70 -10.02
N ARG A 313 -20.77 19.57 -10.49
CA ARG A 313 -20.41 20.76 -11.30
C ARG A 313 -19.51 21.72 -10.51
N ASN A 314 -19.86 22.01 -9.25
CA ASN A 314 -19.06 22.89 -8.40
C ASN A 314 -17.64 22.35 -8.21
N ALA A 315 -17.48 21.06 -7.94
CA ALA A 315 -16.15 20.43 -7.78
C ALA A 315 -15.35 20.51 -9.08
N ALA A 316 -15.96 20.28 -10.23
CA ALA A 316 -15.32 20.43 -11.54
C ALA A 316 -14.86 21.87 -11.79
N HIS A 317 -15.70 22.86 -11.48
CA HIS A 317 -15.35 24.28 -11.58
C HIS A 317 -14.24 24.70 -10.62
N ILE A 318 -14.25 24.19 -9.36
CA ILE A 318 -13.17 24.44 -8.39
C ILE A 318 -11.85 23.92 -8.95
N LEU A 319 -11.83 22.69 -9.47
CA LEU A 319 -10.62 22.10 -10.06
C LEU A 319 -10.09 22.94 -11.22
N ALA A 320 -10.94 23.29 -12.17
CA ALA A 320 -10.56 24.04 -13.36
C ALA A 320 -10.04 25.46 -13.07
N LYS A 321 -10.57 26.11 -12.02
CA LYS A 321 -10.18 27.46 -11.60
C LYS A 321 -8.93 27.49 -10.71
N SER A 322 -8.66 26.43 -9.96
CA SER A 322 -7.49 26.37 -9.05
C SER A 322 -6.19 26.26 -9.83
N LYS A 323 -5.26 27.19 -9.57
CA LYS A 323 -3.96 27.26 -10.24
C LYS A 323 -2.82 27.45 -9.23
N PRO A 324 -2.26 26.39 -8.67
CA PRO A 324 -2.46 24.97 -9.00
C PRO A 324 -3.52 24.27 -8.13
N ALA A 325 -4.04 23.16 -8.62
CA ALA A 325 -4.73 22.16 -7.84
C ALA A 325 -3.84 20.91 -7.65
N THR A 326 -3.99 20.25 -6.52
CA THR A 326 -3.25 18.99 -6.24
C THR A 326 -4.19 17.85 -5.82
N LEU A 327 -3.72 16.61 -5.93
CA LEU A 327 -4.48 15.40 -5.66
C LEU A 327 -3.81 14.55 -4.57
N GLN A 328 -4.50 14.36 -3.44
CA GLN A 328 -4.17 13.36 -2.45
C GLN A 328 -5.24 12.28 -2.43
N TRP A 329 -4.97 11.15 -3.05
CA TRP A 329 -5.92 10.05 -3.16
C TRP A 329 -5.47 8.82 -2.38
N GLY A 330 -6.37 7.85 -2.18
CA GLY A 330 -6.11 6.71 -1.32
C GLY A 330 -6.63 5.37 -1.84
N LEU A 331 -6.48 4.37 -0.99
CA LEU A 331 -6.78 2.97 -1.28
C LEU A 331 -8.25 2.69 -1.66
N ALA A 332 -9.17 3.63 -1.46
CA ALA A 332 -10.55 3.48 -1.92
C ALA A 332 -10.61 3.26 -3.44
N VAL A 333 -9.73 3.94 -4.19
CA VAL A 333 -9.63 3.80 -5.64
C VAL A 333 -9.01 2.45 -6.03
N ASP A 334 -7.96 1.99 -5.31
CA ASP A 334 -7.29 0.70 -5.60
C ASP A 334 -8.16 -0.52 -5.29
N MET A 335 -9.02 -0.40 -4.27
CA MET A 335 -9.78 -1.51 -3.69
C MET A 335 -11.20 -1.62 -4.27
N THR A 336 -11.36 -1.24 -5.52
CA THR A 336 -12.52 -1.50 -6.37
C THR A 336 -12.11 -2.40 -7.54
N LYS A 337 -13.04 -3.17 -8.06
CA LYS A 337 -12.73 -4.15 -9.14
C LYS A 337 -12.13 -3.47 -10.37
N GLU A 338 -12.75 -2.40 -10.87
CA GLU A 338 -12.27 -1.65 -12.04
C GLU A 338 -11.49 -0.40 -11.61
N SER A 339 -10.41 -0.61 -10.87
CA SER A 339 -9.57 0.46 -10.32
C SER A 339 -8.69 1.17 -11.35
N LEU A 340 -8.27 0.48 -12.44
CA LEU A 340 -7.45 1.10 -13.48
C LEU A 340 -8.20 2.21 -14.23
N PRO A 341 -9.40 1.97 -14.81
CA PRO A 341 -10.15 3.03 -15.47
C PRO A 341 -10.54 4.15 -14.50
N ALA A 342 -10.80 3.85 -13.21
CA ALA A 342 -11.02 4.88 -12.20
C ALA A 342 -9.79 5.76 -11.99
N SER A 343 -8.61 5.15 -11.89
CA SER A 343 -7.33 5.86 -11.73
C SER A 343 -7.02 6.72 -12.95
N GLN A 344 -7.25 6.21 -14.16
CA GLN A 344 -7.07 6.92 -15.41
C GLN A 344 -7.97 8.17 -15.48
N ALA A 345 -9.27 8.03 -15.16
CA ALA A 345 -10.23 9.14 -15.18
C ALA A 345 -9.87 10.22 -14.15
N ILE A 346 -9.53 9.82 -12.91
CA ILE A 346 -9.15 10.76 -11.84
C ILE A 346 -7.89 11.53 -12.23
N ALA A 347 -6.87 10.85 -12.72
CA ALA A 347 -5.62 11.47 -13.13
C ALA A 347 -5.80 12.43 -14.32
N ALA A 348 -6.62 12.06 -15.30
CA ALA A 348 -6.94 12.90 -16.47
C ALA A 348 -7.50 14.26 -16.07
N LEU A 349 -8.31 14.36 -14.99
CA LEU A 349 -8.81 15.63 -14.46
C LEU A 349 -7.69 16.64 -14.19
N PHE A 350 -6.60 16.19 -13.58
CA PHE A 350 -5.47 17.03 -13.20
C PHE A 350 -4.55 17.35 -14.40
N TYR A 351 -4.45 16.41 -15.34
CA TYR A 351 -3.65 16.62 -16.54
C TYR A 351 -4.28 17.68 -17.46
N ILE A 352 -5.54 17.49 -17.85
CA ILE A 352 -6.19 18.42 -18.79
C ILE A 352 -6.41 19.83 -18.20
N THR A 353 -6.34 19.96 -16.87
CA THR A 353 -6.44 21.27 -16.19
C THR A 353 -5.07 21.93 -15.92
N GLY A 354 -3.98 21.39 -16.49
CA GLY A 354 -2.65 21.99 -16.45
C GLY A 354 -1.94 21.91 -15.08
N ASN A 355 -2.25 20.87 -14.27
CA ASN A 355 -1.66 20.69 -12.93
C ASN A 355 -0.50 19.70 -12.89
N ALA A 356 -0.03 19.19 -14.03
CA ALA A 356 1.05 18.23 -14.13
C ALA A 356 2.43 18.90 -14.05
N ASP A 357 3.26 18.46 -13.13
CA ASP A 357 4.66 18.88 -12.90
C ASP A 357 4.86 20.41 -12.77
N VAL A 358 3.89 21.06 -12.14
CA VAL A 358 3.92 22.49 -11.79
C VAL A 358 4.03 22.68 -10.28
N PRO A 359 4.61 23.81 -9.79
CA PRO A 359 4.71 24.09 -8.36
C PRO A 359 3.35 23.99 -7.65
N GLY A 360 3.24 23.11 -6.67
CA GLY A 360 2.00 22.86 -5.92
C GLY A 360 0.95 22.02 -6.66
N GLY A 361 1.25 21.47 -7.82
CA GLY A 361 0.38 20.58 -8.57
C GLY A 361 0.54 19.11 -8.17
N ILE A 362 0.57 18.25 -9.18
CA ILE A 362 0.97 16.83 -9.04
C ILE A 362 2.31 16.62 -9.71
N ILE A 363 3.19 15.86 -9.07
CA ILE A 363 4.57 15.63 -9.53
C ILE A 363 4.90 14.15 -9.58
N VAL A 364 5.75 13.74 -10.51
CA VAL A 364 6.45 12.46 -10.42
C VAL A 364 7.60 12.64 -9.43
N PRO A 365 7.63 11.93 -8.30
CA PRO A 365 8.75 12.06 -7.38
C PRO A 365 10.04 11.63 -8.07
N PRO A 366 11.15 12.36 -7.88
CA PRO A 366 12.43 11.89 -8.38
C PRO A 366 12.83 10.62 -7.62
N GLU A 367 13.05 9.55 -8.33
CA GLU A 367 13.61 8.35 -7.74
C GLU A 367 15.12 8.49 -7.66
N LEU A 368 15.66 8.36 -6.45
CA LEU A 368 17.11 8.37 -6.20
C LEU A 368 17.79 7.18 -6.85
N LEU A 369 17.09 6.07 -6.83
CA LEU A 369 17.54 4.80 -7.39
C LEU A 369 16.31 4.09 -7.94
N PRO A 370 16.42 3.40 -9.08
CA PRO A 370 15.32 2.64 -9.67
C PRO A 370 15.05 1.35 -8.85
N TYR A 371 14.47 1.51 -7.67
CA TYR A 371 14.15 0.42 -6.76
C TYR A 371 12.69 0.10 -6.73
N SER A 372 12.09 -0.13 -7.81
CA SER A 372 10.83 -0.84 -7.79
C SER A 372 11.06 -2.26 -8.29
N GLY A 373 10.80 -3.27 -7.48
CA GLY A 373 10.51 -4.66 -7.83
C GLY A 373 11.25 -5.37 -9.02
N GLY A 374 12.19 -4.71 -9.66
CA GLY A 374 12.87 -5.20 -10.85
C GLY A 374 14.33 -5.62 -10.63
N TRP A 375 14.88 -5.43 -9.44
CA TRP A 375 16.28 -5.70 -9.19
C TRP A 375 16.56 -7.20 -9.08
N GLY A 376 17.29 -7.73 -10.05
CA GLY A 376 17.54 -9.15 -10.20
C GLY A 376 16.62 -9.84 -11.20
N ARG A 377 15.84 -9.08 -11.97
CA ARG A 377 15.00 -9.63 -13.05
C ARG A 377 15.80 -10.44 -14.08
N ASP A 378 17.01 -10.04 -14.34
CA ASP A 378 17.98 -10.67 -15.22
C ASP A 378 18.47 -12.05 -14.71
N LEU A 379 18.20 -12.38 -13.44
CA LEU A 379 18.50 -13.70 -12.86
C LEU A 379 17.52 -14.78 -13.28
N LEU A 380 16.36 -14.41 -13.85
CA LEU A 380 15.34 -15.33 -14.30
C LEU A 380 15.45 -15.55 -15.81
N SER A 381 15.56 -16.80 -16.26
CA SER A 381 15.56 -17.10 -17.68
C SER A 381 14.24 -16.74 -18.36
N PRO A 382 14.24 -16.40 -19.66
CA PRO A 382 12.99 -16.11 -20.39
C PRO A 382 11.96 -17.25 -20.29
N GLU A 383 12.38 -18.50 -20.38
CA GLU A 383 11.49 -19.65 -20.26
C GLU A 383 10.85 -19.74 -18.88
N GLN A 384 11.61 -19.42 -17.81
CA GLN A 384 11.03 -19.39 -16.47
C GLN A 384 10.10 -18.19 -16.28
N ALA A 385 10.44 -17.03 -16.86
CA ALA A 385 9.58 -15.85 -16.80
C ALA A 385 8.20 -16.08 -17.42
N GLU A 386 8.13 -16.85 -18.50
CA GLU A 386 6.87 -17.22 -19.19
C GLU A 386 5.96 -18.14 -18.36
N LYS A 387 6.51 -18.85 -17.38
CA LYS A 387 5.75 -19.72 -16.48
C LYS A 387 5.04 -18.97 -15.37
N ARG A 388 5.23 -17.64 -15.25
CA ARG A 388 4.62 -16.84 -14.19
C ARG A 388 3.09 -16.97 -14.20
N ILE A 389 2.54 -17.32 -13.05
CA ILE A 389 1.10 -17.55 -12.88
C ILE A 389 0.30 -16.27 -13.18
N GLY A 390 -0.73 -16.39 -14.02
CA GLY A 390 -1.60 -15.30 -14.44
C GLY A 390 -1.09 -14.48 -15.64
N LEU A 391 0.15 -14.72 -16.11
CA LEU A 391 0.73 -13.95 -17.22
C LEU A 391 -0.09 -14.06 -18.53
N LYS A 392 -0.65 -15.24 -18.80
CA LYS A 392 -1.46 -15.49 -20.01
C LYS A 392 -2.89 -14.93 -19.88
N ASP A 393 -3.42 -14.91 -18.67
CA ASP A 393 -4.80 -14.46 -18.39
C ASP A 393 -4.89 -12.93 -18.29
N TYR A 394 -3.78 -12.26 -17.93
CA TYR A 394 -3.71 -10.82 -17.70
C TYR A 394 -2.55 -10.19 -18.47
N PRO A 395 -2.76 -9.84 -19.75
CA PRO A 395 -1.70 -9.37 -20.65
C PRO A 395 -0.92 -8.15 -20.13
N LEU A 396 -1.56 -7.29 -19.33
CA LEU A 396 -0.91 -6.12 -18.73
C LEU A 396 0.33 -6.48 -17.91
N LEU A 397 0.35 -7.68 -17.31
CA LEU A 397 1.51 -8.19 -16.56
C LEU A 397 2.74 -8.46 -17.43
N GLN A 398 2.57 -8.60 -18.74
CA GLN A 398 3.69 -8.81 -19.67
C GLN A 398 4.54 -7.55 -19.82
N TYR A 399 3.94 -6.37 -19.63
CA TYR A 399 4.52 -5.09 -19.99
C TYR A 399 5.10 -4.27 -18.84
N GLY A 400 5.43 -4.86 -17.72
CA GLY A 400 6.14 -4.08 -16.67
C GLY A 400 5.89 -4.51 -15.24
N PHE A 401 4.80 -5.23 -14.99
CA PHE A 401 4.49 -5.69 -13.64
C PHE A 401 5.02 -7.10 -13.43
N GLN A 402 6.04 -7.23 -12.60
CA GLN A 402 6.82 -8.47 -12.41
C GLN A 402 6.22 -9.41 -11.36
N ILE A 403 4.94 -9.28 -11.02
CA ILE A 403 4.27 -10.12 -10.04
C ILE A 403 3.49 -11.25 -10.69
N ALA A 404 3.40 -12.40 -10.03
CA ALA A 404 2.36 -13.37 -10.32
C ALA A 404 1.01 -12.81 -9.87
N GLN A 405 -0.05 -13.03 -10.65
CA GLN A 405 -1.36 -12.46 -10.37
C GLN A 405 -2.00 -13.19 -9.17
N PRO A 406 -2.35 -12.51 -8.07
CA PRO A 406 -2.71 -13.15 -6.80
C PRO A 406 -3.92 -14.07 -6.86
N ASP A 407 -4.95 -13.72 -7.64
CA ASP A 407 -6.16 -14.54 -7.75
C ASP A 407 -5.91 -15.80 -8.61
N ALA A 408 -5.05 -15.68 -9.62
CA ALA A 408 -4.57 -16.83 -10.38
C ALA A 408 -3.68 -17.75 -9.52
N VAL A 409 -2.87 -17.17 -8.62
CA VAL A 409 -2.11 -17.92 -7.62
C VAL A 409 -3.04 -18.66 -6.66
N GLN A 410 -4.08 -18.00 -6.14
CA GLN A 410 -5.09 -18.67 -5.30
C GLN A 410 -5.75 -19.84 -6.03
N LYS A 411 -6.12 -19.65 -7.29
CA LYS A 411 -6.66 -20.73 -8.14
C LYS A 411 -5.66 -21.88 -8.31
N ALA A 412 -4.37 -21.56 -8.53
CA ALA A 412 -3.34 -22.59 -8.67
C ALA A 412 -3.11 -23.37 -7.38
N LEU A 413 -3.15 -22.71 -6.22
CA LEU A 413 -3.09 -23.36 -4.90
C LEU A 413 -4.24 -24.34 -4.66
N GLU A 414 -5.44 -24.02 -5.16
CA GLU A 414 -6.63 -24.87 -5.03
C GLU A 414 -6.70 -26.02 -6.02
N THR A 415 -6.36 -25.74 -7.28
CA THR A 415 -6.65 -26.63 -8.41
C THR A 415 -5.41 -27.30 -9.02
N GLY A 416 -4.22 -26.77 -8.75
CA GLY A 416 -2.98 -27.20 -9.41
C GLY A 416 -2.87 -26.75 -10.87
N VAL A 417 -3.62 -25.73 -11.31
CA VAL A 417 -3.60 -25.19 -12.68
C VAL A 417 -3.05 -23.77 -12.68
N PRO A 418 -2.05 -23.43 -13.52
CA PRO A 418 -1.44 -24.20 -14.61
C PRO A 418 -0.48 -25.32 -14.17
N TYR A 419 0.03 -25.28 -12.96
CA TYR A 419 0.83 -26.31 -12.31
C TYR A 419 0.66 -26.22 -10.79
N LYS A 420 0.98 -27.30 -10.09
CA LYS A 420 0.81 -27.38 -8.65
C LYS A 420 1.93 -26.62 -7.94
N ILE A 421 1.56 -25.82 -6.94
CA ILE A 421 2.49 -25.21 -5.98
C ILE A 421 2.74 -26.23 -4.86
N HIS A 422 3.98 -26.47 -4.50
CA HIS A 422 4.43 -27.40 -3.47
C HIS A 422 5.03 -26.71 -2.25
N GLY A 423 5.72 -25.58 -2.46
CA GLY A 423 6.34 -24.82 -1.37
C GLY A 423 6.00 -23.35 -1.39
N ALA A 424 6.05 -22.69 -0.23
CA ALA A 424 5.81 -21.26 -0.13
C ALA A 424 6.66 -20.57 0.92
N TRP A 425 7.12 -19.36 0.57
CA TRP A 425 7.80 -18.39 1.42
C TRP A 425 6.89 -17.19 1.64
N TYR A 426 6.59 -16.87 2.90
CA TYR A 426 5.80 -15.71 3.30
C TYR A 426 6.62 -14.78 4.19
N GLN A 427 6.77 -13.53 3.81
CA GLN A 427 7.55 -12.54 4.56
C GLN A 427 6.76 -11.24 4.72
N THR A 428 6.77 -10.66 5.91
CA THR A 428 6.06 -9.41 6.24
C THR A 428 4.57 -9.40 5.91
N THR A 429 3.91 -10.55 5.99
CA THR A 429 2.49 -10.67 5.62
C THR A 429 1.73 -11.57 6.58
N ASN A 430 0.48 -11.21 6.86
CA ASN A 430 -0.45 -11.99 7.67
C ASN A 430 -1.75 -12.24 6.86
N PRO A 431 -1.72 -13.20 5.90
CA PRO A 431 -2.85 -13.41 4.99
C PRO A 431 -4.17 -13.68 5.69
N VAL A 432 -4.19 -14.57 6.67
CA VAL A 432 -5.43 -14.96 7.37
C VAL A 432 -6.09 -13.78 8.10
N ALA A 433 -5.30 -12.88 8.69
CA ALA A 433 -5.87 -11.76 9.45
C ALA A 433 -6.07 -10.48 8.64
N CYS A 434 -5.33 -10.30 7.52
CA CYS A 434 -5.29 -8.99 6.86
C CYS A 434 -5.58 -9.00 5.36
N VAL A 435 -4.78 -9.74 4.56
CA VAL A 435 -4.71 -9.47 3.12
C VAL A 435 -5.50 -10.44 2.27
N ALA A 436 -5.64 -11.71 2.67
CA ALA A 436 -6.39 -12.68 1.89
C ALA A 436 -7.89 -12.34 1.86
N ALA A 437 -8.47 -12.35 0.68
CA ALA A 437 -9.91 -12.47 0.51
C ALA A 437 -10.32 -13.89 0.96
N GLU A 438 -11.55 -14.08 1.47
CA GLU A 438 -12.00 -15.39 1.97
C GLU A 438 -10.88 -16.14 2.71
N PRO A 439 -10.35 -15.63 3.84
CA PRO A 439 -9.11 -16.10 4.45
C PRO A 439 -9.11 -17.58 4.85
N LYS A 440 -10.28 -18.15 5.13
CA LYS A 440 -10.43 -19.59 5.38
C LYS A 440 -10.10 -20.41 4.13
N ARG A 441 -10.58 -19.96 2.97
CA ARG A 441 -10.30 -20.59 1.67
C ARG A 441 -8.81 -20.54 1.33
N TRP A 442 -8.14 -19.38 1.60
CA TRP A 442 -6.70 -19.27 1.46
C TRP A 442 -5.97 -20.26 2.39
N MET A 443 -6.34 -20.32 3.66
CA MET A 443 -5.75 -21.22 4.65
C MET A 443 -5.87 -22.69 4.22
N GLU A 444 -7.07 -23.10 3.78
CA GLU A 444 -7.33 -24.48 3.31
C GLU A 444 -6.49 -24.84 2.07
N ALA A 445 -6.23 -23.88 1.19
CA ALA A 445 -5.39 -24.09 0.02
C ALA A 445 -3.91 -24.23 0.40
N VAL A 446 -3.39 -23.31 1.23
CA VAL A 446 -1.97 -23.30 1.65
C VAL A 446 -1.65 -24.46 2.60
N SER A 447 -2.60 -24.93 3.40
CA SER A 447 -2.40 -26.10 4.29
C SER A 447 -2.09 -27.42 3.55
N LYS A 448 -2.34 -27.48 2.22
CA LYS A 448 -2.05 -28.62 1.35
C LYS A 448 -0.61 -28.62 0.78
N LEU A 449 0.14 -27.55 0.98
CA LEU A 449 1.53 -27.44 0.51
C LEU A 449 2.44 -28.38 1.31
N ASP A 450 3.47 -28.87 0.65
CA ASP A 450 4.43 -29.79 1.25
C ASP A 450 5.33 -29.07 2.29
N PHE A 451 5.62 -27.76 2.05
CA PHE A 451 6.49 -26.99 2.95
C PHE A 451 6.19 -25.48 2.93
N VAL A 452 6.04 -24.86 4.10
CA VAL A 452 5.67 -23.44 4.25
C VAL A 452 6.56 -22.74 5.26
N VAL A 453 7.17 -21.64 4.86
CA VAL A 453 8.05 -20.81 5.70
C VAL A 453 7.44 -19.43 5.90
N PHE A 454 7.51 -18.91 7.13
CA PHE A 454 7.15 -17.53 7.46
C PHE A 454 8.32 -16.77 8.08
N VAL A 455 8.40 -15.49 7.79
CA VAL A 455 9.30 -14.52 8.45
C VAL A 455 8.44 -13.40 9.02
N ASP A 456 8.46 -13.24 10.34
CA ASP A 456 7.65 -12.24 11.04
C ASP A 456 8.28 -11.85 12.40
N ILE A 457 7.72 -10.81 13.02
CA ILE A 457 8.16 -10.32 14.35
C ILE A 457 7.36 -10.92 15.51
N PHE A 458 6.16 -11.42 15.23
CA PHE A 458 5.26 -12.05 16.21
C PHE A 458 4.63 -13.32 15.66
N MET A 459 4.18 -14.20 16.58
CA MET A 459 3.30 -15.29 16.21
C MET A 459 1.95 -14.72 15.76
N THR A 460 1.55 -15.01 14.52
CA THR A 460 0.32 -14.49 13.89
C THR A 460 -0.66 -15.64 13.59
N PRO A 461 -1.96 -15.33 13.36
CA PRO A 461 -2.91 -16.35 12.92
C PRO A 461 -2.46 -17.13 11.69
N SER A 462 -1.80 -16.47 10.72
CA SER A 462 -1.31 -17.13 9.52
C SER A 462 -0.19 -18.12 9.79
N ILE A 463 0.79 -17.73 10.61
CA ILE A 463 1.87 -18.62 11.04
C ILE A 463 1.30 -19.82 11.78
N MET A 464 0.43 -19.56 12.75
CA MET A 464 -0.20 -20.61 13.55
C MET A 464 -0.96 -21.61 12.67
N ALA A 465 -1.69 -21.10 11.67
CA ALA A 465 -2.49 -21.94 10.79
C ALA A 465 -1.66 -22.88 9.91
N VAL A 466 -0.61 -22.39 9.23
CA VAL A 466 -0.03 -23.13 8.08
C VAL A 466 1.49 -23.24 8.06
N ALA A 467 2.26 -22.52 8.89
CA ALA A 467 3.73 -22.53 8.79
C ALA A 467 4.34 -23.83 9.32
N ASP A 468 5.43 -24.29 8.71
CA ASP A 468 6.30 -25.38 9.20
C ASP A 468 7.56 -24.83 9.84
N VAL A 469 8.08 -23.72 9.31
CA VAL A 469 9.22 -22.98 9.84
C VAL A 469 8.85 -21.54 10.01
N VAL A 470 9.27 -20.94 11.13
CA VAL A 470 9.15 -19.51 11.38
C VAL A 470 10.51 -18.92 11.73
N LEU A 471 10.84 -17.80 11.10
CA LEU A 471 12.09 -17.08 11.29
C LEU A 471 11.81 -15.71 11.95
N PRO A 472 12.55 -15.34 13.01
CA PRO A 472 12.33 -14.11 13.75
C PRO A 472 12.92 -12.90 13.02
N ALA A 473 12.07 -11.96 12.57
CA ALA A 473 12.49 -10.72 11.94
C ALA A 473 12.81 -9.61 12.97
N ALA A 474 13.76 -8.77 12.61
CA ALA A 474 14.12 -7.56 13.33
C ALA A 474 13.15 -6.41 13.03
N THR A 475 12.80 -5.62 14.05
CA THR A 475 12.14 -4.32 13.87
C THR A 475 13.13 -3.26 13.36
N PHE A 476 12.66 -2.11 12.87
CA PHE A 476 13.58 -1.11 12.29
C PHE A 476 14.65 -0.61 13.30
N PRO A 477 14.43 -0.48 14.62
CA PRO A 477 15.50 -0.12 15.54
C PRO A 477 16.59 -1.20 15.72
N GLU A 478 16.32 -2.42 15.28
CA GLU A 478 17.23 -3.57 15.40
C GLU A 478 18.07 -3.82 14.13
N ARG A 479 17.93 -2.98 13.09
CA ARG A 479 18.58 -3.21 11.78
C ARG A 479 19.08 -1.92 11.13
N ASN A 480 20.02 -2.07 10.22
CA ASN A 480 20.35 -1.05 9.23
C ASN A 480 19.39 -1.14 8.03
N GLY A 481 19.26 -0.07 7.26
CA GLY A 481 18.43 -0.06 6.05
C GLY A 481 18.53 1.24 5.26
N LEU A 482 18.02 1.20 4.03
CA LEU A 482 17.97 2.34 3.13
C LEU A 482 16.54 2.72 2.80
N ARG A 483 16.30 4.03 2.69
CA ARG A 483 15.13 4.63 2.09
C ARG A 483 15.54 5.52 0.94
N VAL A 484 15.54 4.98 -0.27
CA VAL A 484 16.09 5.62 -1.48
C VAL A 484 15.19 5.52 -2.71
N GLY A 485 14.13 4.76 -2.64
CA GLY A 485 13.15 4.54 -3.71
C GLY A 485 11.72 4.76 -3.23
N ASP A 486 10.75 4.29 -3.99
CA ASP A 486 9.31 4.29 -3.67
C ASP A 486 8.77 5.70 -3.34
N GLY A 487 9.05 6.67 -4.21
CA GLY A 487 8.64 8.07 -4.02
C GLY A 487 9.36 8.80 -2.89
N ALA A 488 10.49 8.27 -2.44
CA ALA A 488 11.23 8.82 -1.30
C ALA A 488 11.70 10.25 -1.50
N GLN A 489 12.07 10.63 -2.72
CA GLN A 489 12.54 11.99 -3.09
C GLN A 489 13.79 12.45 -2.34
N ARG A 490 14.24 11.65 -1.38
CA ARG A 490 15.42 11.88 -0.55
C ARG A 490 16.04 10.55 -0.13
N GLY A 491 17.34 10.54 0.10
CA GLY A 491 18.07 9.42 0.68
C GLY A 491 18.04 9.48 2.20
N GLU A 492 17.60 8.42 2.84
CA GLU A 492 17.61 8.28 4.29
C GLU A 492 18.09 6.90 4.70
N VAL A 493 18.56 6.80 5.93
CA VAL A 493 19.02 5.54 6.51
C VAL A 493 18.22 5.16 7.75
N ILE A 494 18.05 3.87 7.92
CA ILE A 494 17.66 3.26 9.18
C ILE A 494 18.94 2.85 9.90
N ASN A 495 19.07 3.20 11.17
CA ASN A 495 20.23 2.91 11.97
C ASN A 495 19.91 1.92 13.09
N LYS A 496 20.64 0.82 13.13
CA LYS A 496 20.57 -0.17 14.21
C LYS A 496 21.04 0.43 15.52
N VAL A 497 20.23 0.28 16.58
CA VAL A 497 20.51 0.76 17.94
C VAL A 497 20.40 -0.32 19.00
N THR A 498 19.73 -1.43 18.69
CA THR A 498 19.48 -2.51 19.67
C THR A 498 19.52 -3.87 18.98
N GLN A 499 19.49 -4.93 19.76
CA GLN A 499 19.39 -6.31 19.32
C GLN A 499 18.54 -7.11 20.32
N ILE A 500 17.48 -7.74 19.83
CA ILE A 500 16.61 -8.57 20.66
C ILE A 500 16.72 -10.02 20.21
N GLY A 501 17.09 -10.90 21.11
CA GLY A 501 17.24 -12.32 20.82
C GLY A 501 18.18 -12.59 19.65
N GLU A 502 17.80 -13.54 18.79
CA GLU A 502 18.51 -13.93 17.59
C GLU A 502 17.90 -13.31 16.31
N CYS A 503 17.06 -12.26 16.45
CA CYS A 503 16.37 -11.65 15.32
C CYS A 503 17.35 -11.12 14.26
N LYS A 504 17.05 -11.36 12.98
CA LYS A 504 17.81 -10.85 11.84
C LYS A 504 16.96 -9.90 11.01
N SER A 505 17.59 -8.93 10.34
CA SER A 505 16.90 -8.10 9.38
C SER A 505 16.38 -8.92 8.20
N ASP A 506 15.28 -8.49 7.59
CA ASP A 506 14.75 -9.13 6.37
C ASP A 506 15.82 -9.23 5.28
N MET A 507 16.63 -8.18 5.12
CA MET A 507 17.72 -8.16 4.16
C MET A 507 18.81 -9.18 4.46
N GLN A 508 19.20 -9.31 5.73
CA GLN A 508 20.19 -10.30 6.16
C GLN A 508 19.67 -11.73 5.95
N ILE A 509 18.41 -12.01 6.29
CA ILE A 509 17.78 -13.31 6.05
C ILE A 509 17.82 -13.66 4.56
N ASN A 510 17.41 -12.72 3.70
CA ASN A 510 17.37 -12.93 2.26
C ASN A 510 18.78 -13.05 1.65
N LEU A 511 19.76 -12.30 2.14
CA LEU A 511 21.17 -12.39 1.72
C LEU A 511 21.77 -13.75 2.07
N GLU A 512 21.60 -14.21 3.30
CA GLU A 512 22.16 -15.49 3.79
C GLU A 512 21.51 -16.69 3.09
N LEU A 513 20.18 -16.66 2.90
CA LEU A 513 19.44 -17.71 2.18
C LEU A 513 19.74 -17.67 0.68
N GLY A 514 19.75 -16.47 0.11
CA GLY A 514 20.04 -16.25 -1.31
C GLY A 514 21.43 -16.76 -1.71
N LYS A 515 22.46 -16.59 -0.86
CA LYS A 515 23.80 -17.17 -1.05
C LYS A 515 23.79 -18.69 -1.10
N ARG A 516 22.91 -19.33 -0.32
CA ARG A 516 22.78 -20.80 -0.31
C ARG A 516 22.06 -21.32 -1.55
N PHE A 517 21.14 -20.54 -2.13
CA PHE A 517 20.47 -20.90 -3.38
C PHE A 517 21.31 -20.59 -4.62
N ASN A 518 21.91 -19.39 -4.66
CA ASN A 518 22.68 -18.91 -5.81
C ASN A 518 23.73 -17.88 -5.36
N PRO A 519 24.93 -18.30 -4.98
CA PRO A 519 25.96 -17.41 -4.43
C PRO A 519 26.41 -16.32 -5.40
N GLU A 520 26.37 -16.57 -6.71
CA GLU A 520 26.75 -15.58 -7.73
C GLU A 520 25.76 -14.42 -7.79
N ALA A 521 24.48 -14.69 -7.51
CA ALA A 521 23.44 -13.67 -7.44
C ALA A 521 23.53 -12.80 -6.18
N TRP A 522 24.25 -13.22 -5.15
CA TRP A 522 24.35 -12.56 -3.85
C TRP A 522 25.82 -12.36 -3.41
N PRO A 523 26.61 -11.53 -4.13
CA PRO A 523 28.05 -11.44 -3.94
C PRO A 523 28.50 -10.62 -2.72
N TRP A 524 27.58 -10.00 -1.99
CA TRP A 524 27.88 -9.11 -0.86
C TRP A 524 28.18 -9.89 0.42
N ASN A 525 29.10 -9.37 1.26
CA ASN A 525 29.46 -10.02 2.53
C ASN A 525 28.40 -9.83 3.60
N ASN A 526 27.79 -8.64 3.66
CA ASN A 526 26.78 -8.23 4.62
C ASN A 526 25.81 -7.22 4.00
N ASP A 527 24.85 -6.76 4.77
CA ASP A 527 23.84 -5.78 4.35
C ASP A 527 24.44 -4.40 4.01
N GLU A 528 25.45 -3.93 4.74
CA GLU A 528 26.10 -2.64 4.46
C GLU A 528 26.88 -2.64 3.14
N ASP A 529 27.57 -3.74 2.80
CA ASP A 529 28.20 -3.92 1.49
C ASP A 529 27.15 -3.84 0.38
N MET A 530 26.03 -4.48 0.60
CA MET A 530 24.90 -4.48 -0.32
C MET A 530 24.31 -3.08 -0.46
N PHE A 531 24.10 -2.34 0.64
CA PHE A 531 23.60 -0.97 0.60
C PHE A 531 24.57 -0.02 -0.10
N THR A 532 25.88 -0.17 0.12
CA THR A 532 26.91 0.62 -0.57
C THR A 532 26.92 0.34 -2.08
N HIS A 533 26.75 -0.94 -2.47
CA HIS A 533 26.62 -1.30 -3.89
C HIS A 533 25.39 -0.62 -4.53
N ILE A 534 24.28 -0.64 -3.83
CA ILE A 534 23.01 0.00 -4.23
C ILE A 534 23.18 1.51 -4.39
N LEU A 535 23.88 2.16 -3.46
CA LEU A 535 24.10 3.60 -3.45
C LEU A 535 25.13 4.06 -4.50
N LYS A 536 25.89 3.15 -5.13
CA LYS A 536 26.95 3.49 -6.10
C LYS A 536 26.55 4.57 -7.13
N PRO A 537 25.34 4.55 -7.74
CA PRO A 537 24.94 5.61 -8.68
C PRO A 537 24.77 7.00 -8.05
N THR A 538 24.64 7.10 -6.73
CA THR A 538 24.53 8.37 -5.99
C THR A 538 25.89 8.96 -5.61
N GLY A 539 26.94 8.15 -5.63
CA GLY A 539 28.26 8.50 -5.14
C GLY A 539 28.43 8.40 -3.61
N PHE A 540 27.39 7.96 -2.87
CA PHE A 540 27.50 7.73 -1.44
C PHE A 540 27.87 6.27 -1.11
N THR A 541 28.66 6.10 -0.05
CA THR A 541 28.67 4.86 0.74
C THR A 541 27.50 4.88 1.75
N PHE A 542 27.19 3.73 2.34
CA PHE A 542 26.18 3.66 3.38
C PHE A 542 26.57 4.53 4.59
N GLN A 543 27.82 4.47 5.02
CA GLN A 543 28.35 5.26 6.14
C GLN A 543 28.29 6.77 5.89
N GLU A 544 28.62 7.21 4.67
CA GLU A 544 28.50 8.64 4.32
C GLU A 544 27.05 9.11 4.36
N LEU A 545 26.10 8.25 3.92
CA LEU A 545 24.70 8.61 3.97
C LEU A 545 24.15 8.59 5.41
N GLN A 546 24.68 7.76 6.32
CA GLN A 546 24.35 7.83 7.75
C GLN A 546 24.63 9.20 8.35
N GLU A 547 25.75 9.83 7.97
CA GLU A 547 26.15 11.14 8.45
C GLU A 547 25.38 12.29 7.81
N LYS A 548 24.96 12.13 6.55
CA LYS A 548 24.35 13.16 5.71
C LYS A 548 22.82 13.06 5.57
N SER A 549 22.22 12.03 6.16
CA SER A 549 20.77 11.78 6.06
C SER A 549 19.95 12.84 6.81
N PRO A 550 18.86 13.35 6.22
CA PRO A 550 18.36 13.10 4.87
C PRO A 550 19.13 13.87 3.78
N ALA A 551 19.38 13.23 2.65
CA ALA A 551 20.00 13.82 1.48
C ALA A 551 18.98 14.00 0.36
N TYR A 552 18.94 15.18 -0.26
CA TYR A 552 17.96 15.56 -1.28
C TYR A 552 18.62 15.71 -2.65
N MET A 553 17.95 15.20 -3.67
CA MET A 553 18.33 15.45 -5.07
C MET A 553 17.86 16.84 -5.52
N PRO A 554 18.59 17.47 -6.44
CA PRO A 554 18.06 18.63 -7.15
C PRO A 554 16.74 18.30 -7.83
N PHE A 555 15.77 19.17 -7.66
CA PHE A 555 14.45 19.03 -8.27
C PHE A 555 14.13 20.25 -9.13
N ASN A 556 13.46 20.04 -10.25
CA ASN A 556 12.97 21.07 -11.14
C ASN A 556 11.52 20.77 -11.49
N TYR A 557 10.72 21.80 -11.67
CA TYR A 557 9.39 21.68 -12.25
C TYR A 557 9.42 21.71 -13.79
N LYS A 558 8.32 21.33 -14.41
CA LYS A 558 8.13 21.24 -15.84
C LYS A 558 9.21 20.41 -16.52
N ARG A 559 9.51 19.28 -15.94
CA ARG A 559 10.56 18.38 -16.40
C ARG A 559 10.25 17.78 -17.77
N TYR A 560 8.95 17.67 -18.12
CA TYR A 560 8.52 17.24 -19.45
C TYR A 560 9.00 18.20 -20.54
N GLU A 561 9.02 19.52 -20.28
CA GLU A 561 9.55 20.50 -21.25
C GLU A 561 11.07 20.39 -21.42
N LYS A 562 11.76 19.89 -20.40
CA LYS A 562 13.23 19.84 -20.29
C LYS A 562 13.83 18.47 -20.65
N GLY A 563 13.00 17.52 -21.10
CA GLY A 563 13.46 16.15 -21.39
C GLY A 563 13.90 15.33 -20.16
N LEU A 564 13.45 15.71 -18.95
CA LEU A 564 13.89 15.07 -17.70
C LEU A 564 12.97 13.92 -17.24
N LEU A 565 11.86 13.70 -17.94
CA LEU A 565 10.94 12.59 -17.65
C LEU A 565 11.14 11.39 -18.60
N ARG A 566 11.90 11.57 -19.68
CA ARG A 566 12.15 10.51 -20.66
C ARG A 566 13.59 10.01 -20.59
N PRO A 567 13.81 8.69 -20.76
CA PRO A 567 15.15 8.12 -20.77
C PRO A 567 16.03 8.60 -21.93
N ASP A 568 15.41 8.98 -23.07
CA ASP A 568 16.09 9.48 -24.28
C ASP A 568 16.49 10.98 -24.18
N GLY A 569 16.02 11.69 -23.15
CA GLY A 569 16.30 13.11 -22.93
C GLY A 569 15.48 14.06 -23.78
N GLU A 570 14.56 13.57 -24.60
CA GLU A 570 13.68 14.41 -25.42
C GLU A 570 12.53 15.01 -24.58
N PRO A 571 12.02 16.19 -24.89
CA PRO A 571 10.83 16.75 -24.26
C PRO A 571 9.64 15.79 -24.34
N GLY A 572 8.87 15.68 -23.24
CA GLY A 572 7.68 14.85 -23.17
C GLY A 572 7.64 13.92 -21.95
N PHE A 573 6.78 12.92 -22.06
CA PHE A 573 6.49 11.92 -21.05
C PHE A 573 7.01 10.55 -21.48
N ASN A 574 7.30 9.66 -20.51
CA ASN A 574 7.83 8.32 -20.80
C ASN A 574 6.74 7.34 -21.25
N THR A 575 6.08 7.68 -22.36
CA THR A 575 5.03 6.91 -23.03
C THR A 575 5.41 6.65 -24.47
N ALA A 576 4.69 5.77 -25.16
CA ALA A 576 4.95 5.44 -26.55
C ALA A 576 4.78 6.68 -27.48
N THR A 577 3.85 7.58 -27.16
CA THR A 577 3.61 8.81 -27.94
C THR A 577 4.48 9.99 -27.52
N GLY A 578 5.22 9.88 -26.42
CA GLY A 578 5.94 10.99 -25.78
C GLY A 578 5.00 12.01 -25.11
N LYS A 579 3.70 11.75 -25.06
CA LYS A 579 2.66 12.61 -24.47
C LYS A 579 1.93 11.90 -23.34
N ILE A 580 1.17 12.62 -22.54
CA ILE A 580 0.18 12.04 -21.65
C ILE A 580 -0.90 11.36 -22.49
N GLU A 581 -1.08 10.06 -22.32
CA GLU A 581 -2.01 9.27 -23.10
C GLU A 581 -3.38 9.20 -22.41
N LEU A 582 -4.28 10.12 -22.78
CA LEU A 582 -5.69 10.08 -22.37
C LEU A 582 -6.43 8.90 -23.01
N TYR A 583 -5.98 8.48 -24.18
CA TYR A 583 -6.19 7.20 -24.83
C TYR A 583 -4.90 6.40 -24.67
N SER A 584 -4.91 5.36 -23.85
CA SER A 584 -3.70 4.61 -23.53
C SER A 584 -3.37 3.59 -24.61
N THR A 585 -2.30 3.81 -25.36
CA THR A 585 -1.75 2.82 -26.30
C THR A 585 -1.27 1.56 -25.59
N PHE A 586 -0.86 1.69 -24.32
CA PHE A 586 -0.44 0.57 -23.48
C PHE A 586 -1.60 -0.36 -23.13
N TYR A 587 -2.79 0.19 -22.81
CA TYR A 587 -3.99 -0.61 -22.59
C TYR A 587 -4.49 -1.25 -23.88
N GLU A 588 -4.48 -0.53 -24.99
CA GLU A 588 -4.83 -1.06 -26.30
C GLU A 588 -3.96 -2.28 -26.66
N MET A 589 -2.65 -2.18 -26.44
CA MET A 589 -1.68 -3.27 -26.64
C MET A 589 -1.98 -4.50 -25.75
N ALA A 590 -2.53 -4.27 -24.55
CA ALA A 590 -2.92 -5.29 -23.60
C ALA A 590 -4.37 -5.81 -23.82
N ASN A 591 -5.04 -5.44 -24.91
CA ASN A 591 -6.45 -5.75 -25.20
C ASN A 591 -7.43 -5.28 -24.10
N LEU A 592 -7.12 -4.16 -23.45
CA LEU A 592 -7.99 -3.46 -22.51
C LEU A 592 -8.59 -2.23 -23.20
N ASP A 593 -9.72 -1.72 -22.67
CA ASP A 593 -10.26 -0.44 -23.16
C ASP A 593 -9.21 0.67 -22.93
N PRO A 594 -8.78 1.37 -23.98
CA PRO A 594 -7.77 2.42 -23.88
C PRO A 594 -8.27 3.71 -23.21
N LEU A 595 -9.58 3.87 -23.08
CA LEU A 595 -10.25 5.00 -22.47
C LEU A 595 -10.82 4.66 -21.09
N PRO A 596 -10.91 5.62 -20.16
CA PRO A 596 -11.55 5.37 -18.88
C PRO A 596 -13.06 5.10 -19.06
N TYR A 597 -13.56 4.19 -18.25
CA TYR A 597 -14.97 3.80 -18.21
C TYR A 597 -15.43 3.52 -16.77
N PHE A 598 -16.74 3.45 -16.58
CA PHE A 598 -17.35 3.01 -15.33
C PHE A 598 -18.08 1.68 -15.55
N GLU A 599 -17.80 0.72 -14.67
CA GLU A 599 -18.59 -0.50 -14.53
C GLU A 599 -19.22 -0.53 -13.14
N GLU A 600 -20.52 -0.81 -13.09
CA GLU A 600 -21.24 -0.87 -11.83
C GLU A 600 -20.69 -2.00 -10.94
N PRO A 601 -20.33 -1.73 -9.66
CA PRO A 601 -19.88 -2.78 -8.76
C PRO A 601 -20.90 -3.90 -8.60
N SER A 602 -20.43 -5.14 -8.73
CA SER A 602 -21.27 -6.33 -8.58
C SER A 602 -20.64 -7.29 -7.56
N PRO A 603 -21.42 -7.68 -6.51
CA PRO A 603 -22.77 -7.22 -6.20
C PRO A 603 -22.83 -5.76 -5.74
N GLY A 604 -23.89 -5.05 -6.12
CA GLY A 604 -24.05 -3.63 -5.78
C GLY A 604 -25.47 -3.13 -6.10
N PRO A 605 -25.84 -1.93 -5.61
CA PRO A 605 -27.20 -1.41 -5.76
C PRO A 605 -27.68 -1.27 -7.21
N GLY A 606 -26.77 -1.00 -8.14
CA GLY A 606 -27.11 -0.85 -9.55
C GLY A 606 -27.01 -2.15 -10.35
N ALA A 607 -26.04 -3.03 -10.02
CA ALA A 607 -25.82 -4.26 -10.76
C ALA A 607 -26.73 -5.42 -10.32
N THR A 608 -27.09 -5.47 -9.04
CA THR A 608 -27.88 -6.56 -8.42
C THR A 608 -28.93 -6.02 -7.47
N PRO A 609 -29.87 -5.17 -7.95
CA PRO A 609 -30.87 -4.52 -7.09
C PRO A 609 -31.78 -5.50 -6.35
N GLU A 610 -32.00 -6.71 -6.90
CA GLU A 610 -32.75 -7.79 -6.28
C GLU A 610 -32.13 -8.29 -4.97
N LEU A 611 -30.82 -8.15 -4.79
CA LEU A 611 -30.15 -8.54 -3.57
C LEU A 611 -30.37 -7.55 -2.42
N LEU A 612 -30.87 -6.34 -2.67
CA LEU A 612 -31.13 -5.34 -1.65
C LEU A 612 -32.27 -5.72 -0.69
N ASP A 613 -33.15 -6.63 -1.08
CA ASP A 613 -34.19 -7.17 -0.19
C ASP A 613 -33.57 -7.95 0.97
N GLU A 614 -32.48 -8.68 0.71
CA GLU A 614 -31.76 -9.48 1.72
C GLU A 614 -30.54 -8.73 2.29
N TYR A 615 -29.77 -8.02 1.47
CA TYR A 615 -28.52 -7.33 1.83
C TYR A 615 -28.66 -5.81 1.56
N PRO A 616 -29.44 -5.07 2.36
CA PRO A 616 -29.87 -3.71 2.04
C PRO A 616 -28.83 -2.61 2.23
N LEU A 617 -27.61 -2.94 2.63
CA LEU A 617 -26.58 -1.97 2.98
C LEU A 617 -25.33 -2.16 2.09
N VAL A 618 -24.73 -1.03 1.70
CA VAL A 618 -23.41 -1.01 1.07
C VAL A 618 -22.35 -1.03 2.17
N LEU A 619 -21.55 -2.09 2.19
CA LEU A 619 -20.42 -2.23 3.09
C LEU A 619 -19.15 -1.71 2.43
N THR A 620 -18.46 -0.80 3.10
CA THR A 620 -17.06 -0.47 2.80
C THR A 620 -16.14 -0.91 3.94
N THR A 621 -15.03 -1.59 3.61
CA THR A 621 -13.99 -1.88 4.60
C THR A 621 -13.22 -0.60 4.85
N GLY A 622 -13.25 -0.16 6.08
CA GLY A 622 -12.97 1.19 6.49
C GLY A 622 -11.56 1.71 6.30
N ALA A 623 -11.39 2.91 6.82
CA ALA A 623 -10.08 3.52 6.95
C ALA A 623 -9.18 2.69 7.87
N ARG A 624 -7.87 2.85 7.70
CA ARG A 624 -6.89 2.31 8.66
C ARG A 624 -7.15 2.88 10.05
N ILE A 625 -7.09 2.03 11.06
CA ILE A 625 -7.12 2.48 12.45
C ILE A 625 -5.85 3.30 12.70
N TRP A 626 -6.01 4.51 13.21
CA TRP A 626 -4.88 5.44 13.35
C TRP A 626 -3.80 4.98 14.35
N SER A 627 -4.18 4.19 15.36
CA SER A 627 -3.27 3.62 16.37
C SER A 627 -2.64 2.31 15.97
N MET A 628 -3.08 1.68 14.88
CA MET A 628 -2.64 0.36 14.43
C MET A 628 -2.33 0.38 12.93
N PHE A 629 -1.48 -0.54 12.48
CA PHE A 629 -1.17 -0.68 11.08
C PHE A 629 -1.64 -2.05 10.58
N HIS A 630 -2.67 -2.08 9.75
CA HIS A 630 -3.29 -3.32 9.26
C HIS A 630 -3.55 -4.33 10.41
N SER A 631 -2.96 -5.53 10.37
CA SER A 631 -3.06 -6.53 11.46
C SER A 631 -2.03 -6.36 12.59
N GLU A 632 -1.13 -5.40 12.48
CA GLU A 632 -0.11 -5.13 13.49
C GLU A 632 -0.68 -4.37 14.70
N HIS A 633 0.07 -4.39 15.80
CA HIS A 633 -0.19 -3.66 17.06
C HIS A 633 -1.42 -4.13 17.86
N ARG A 634 -2.04 -5.28 17.52
CA ARG A 634 -3.17 -5.83 18.30
C ARG A 634 -2.76 -6.25 19.72
N GLN A 635 -1.51 -6.68 19.87
CA GLN A 635 -0.89 -7.08 21.13
C GLN A 635 -0.23 -5.90 21.90
N ILE A 636 -0.09 -4.72 21.30
CA ILE A 636 0.50 -3.55 21.95
C ILE A 636 -0.57 -2.83 22.75
N GLU A 637 -0.49 -2.89 24.07
CA GLU A 637 -1.54 -2.44 24.97
C GLU A 637 -1.96 -0.98 24.76
N ARG A 638 -1.01 -0.05 24.68
CA ARG A 638 -1.31 1.37 24.45
C ARG A 638 -2.00 1.63 23.11
N ASN A 639 -1.57 0.93 22.05
CA ASN A 639 -2.19 1.06 20.74
C ASN A 639 -3.58 0.45 20.72
N ARG A 640 -3.75 -0.71 21.37
CA ARG A 640 -5.02 -1.43 21.47
C ARG A 640 -6.06 -0.68 22.31
N ALA A 641 -5.67 -0.04 23.41
CA ALA A 641 -6.58 0.74 24.26
C ALA A 641 -7.29 1.87 23.51
N LEU A 642 -6.69 2.41 22.44
CA LEU A 642 -7.27 3.47 21.61
C LEU A 642 -8.37 2.96 20.64
N ARG A 643 -8.40 1.67 20.38
CA ARG A 643 -9.42 0.96 19.61
C ARG A 643 -9.51 -0.48 20.14
N PRO A 644 -10.29 -0.73 21.23
CA PRO A 644 -10.30 -2.03 21.90
C PRO A 644 -11.03 -3.12 21.12
N ASP A 645 -12.05 -2.75 20.34
CA ASP A 645 -12.92 -3.69 19.64
C ASP A 645 -12.91 -3.50 18.13
N ALA A 646 -13.29 -4.55 17.41
CA ALA A 646 -13.58 -4.51 15.99
C ALA A 646 -14.91 -3.77 15.74
N GLU A 647 -14.85 -2.54 15.24
CA GLU A 647 -16.03 -1.70 15.12
C GLU A 647 -16.67 -1.72 13.72
N ILE A 648 -17.97 -1.42 13.71
CA ILE A 648 -18.73 -1.01 12.52
C ILE A 648 -19.44 0.31 12.81
N GLU A 649 -19.22 1.31 11.94
CA GLU A 649 -19.95 2.57 12.01
C GLU A 649 -21.25 2.47 11.22
N VAL A 650 -22.36 2.84 11.85
CA VAL A 650 -23.72 2.73 11.30
C VAL A 650 -24.51 4.00 11.59
N ASN A 651 -25.26 4.50 10.61
CA ASN A 651 -26.09 5.68 10.78
C ASN A 651 -27.22 5.41 11.80
N PRO A 652 -27.54 6.35 12.73
CA PRO A 652 -28.63 6.19 13.70
C PRO A 652 -29.99 5.86 13.09
N LYS A 653 -30.30 6.36 11.88
CA LYS A 653 -31.53 6.01 11.16
C LYS A 653 -31.57 4.53 10.80
N THR A 654 -30.45 4.00 10.36
CA THR A 654 -30.26 2.58 10.02
C THR A 654 -30.34 1.71 11.27
N LEU A 655 -29.68 2.11 12.36
CA LEU A 655 -29.77 1.41 13.65
C LEU A 655 -31.23 1.30 14.13
N LYS A 656 -31.97 2.39 14.05
CA LYS A 656 -33.41 2.38 14.40
C LYS A 656 -34.22 1.41 13.55
N LYS A 657 -33.97 1.38 12.23
CA LYS A 657 -34.63 0.48 11.27
C LYS A 657 -34.43 -1.00 11.63
N PHE A 658 -33.21 -1.37 12.07
CA PHE A 658 -32.87 -2.77 12.41
C PHE A 658 -33.02 -3.12 13.87
N GLY A 659 -33.49 -2.20 14.74
CA GLY A 659 -33.63 -2.42 16.18
C GLY A 659 -32.32 -2.64 16.92
N ILE A 660 -31.22 -2.09 16.37
CA ILE A 660 -29.86 -2.17 16.90
C ILE A 660 -29.53 -0.88 17.66
N LYS A 661 -28.70 -0.97 18.69
CA LYS A 661 -28.25 0.17 19.50
C LYS A 661 -26.73 0.36 19.39
N ASP A 662 -26.28 1.56 19.73
CA ASP A 662 -24.87 1.84 19.92
C ASP A 662 -24.27 0.92 20.98
N GLY A 663 -23.10 0.34 20.70
CA GLY A 663 -22.41 -0.63 21.57
C GLY A 663 -22.90 -2.08 21.47
N ASP A 664 -23.99 -2.37 20.75
CA ASP A 664 -24.41 -3.76 20.49
C ASP A 664 -23.34 -4.52 19.66
N TRP A 665 -23.21 -5.81 19.92
CA TRP A 665 -22.51 -6.71 19.00
C TRP A 665 -23.44 -7.19 17.90
N VAL A 666 -22.98 -7.12 16.66
CA VAL A 666 -23.72 -7.53 15.46
C VAL A 666 -22.90 -8.45 14.59
N TRP A 667 -23.58 -9.31 13.86
CA TRP A 667 -23.04 -9.95 12.67
C TRP A 667 -23.25 -9.03 11.46
N VAL A 668 -22.19 -8.85 10.70
CA VAL A 668 -22.18 -8.29 9.35
C VAL A 668 -22.09 -9.47 8.40
N GLU A 669 -23.07 -9.67 7.54
CA GLU A 669 -23.18 -10.89 6.74
C GLU A 669 -23.47 -10.58 5.28
N ASN A 670 -22.91 -11.37 4.40
CA ASN A 670 -23.30 -11.48 2.99
C ASN A 670 -23.34 -12.96 2.56
N GLN A 671 -23.50 -13.22 1.29
CA GLN A 671 -23.59 -14.59 0.72
C GLN A 671 -22.33 -15.45 0.95
N ARG A 672 -21.16 -14.85 1.27
CA ARG A 672 -19.87 -15.54 1.42
C ARG A 672 -19.56 -15.91 2.86
N GLY A 673 -19.96 -15.05 3.78
CA GLY A 673 -19.63 -15.24 5.18
C GLY A 673 -20.14 -14.12 6.07
N ARG A 674 -19.66 -14.13 7.30
CA ARG A 674 -20.02 -13.12 8.31
C ARG A 674 -18.80 -12.72 9.14
N ALA A 675 -18.91 -11.54 9.76
CA ALA A 675 -17.92 -11.06 10.72
C ALA A 675 -18.61 -10.34 11.89
N LYS A 676 -18.12 -10.56 13.10
CA LYS A 676 -18.65 -9.98 14.35
C LYS A 676 -18.09 -8.59 14.58
N ARG A 677 -18.94 -7.61 14.86
CA ARG A 677 -18.55 -6.20 15.02
C ARG A 677 -19.30 -5.54 16.16
N ARG A 678 -18.62 -4.64 16.86
CA ARG A 678 -19.25 -3.75 17.82
C ARG A 678 -19.78 -2.49 17.12
N VAL A 679 -21.02 -2.18 17.32
CA VAL A 679 -21.68 -1.04 16.66
C VAL A 679 -21.21 0.27 17.29
N LYS A 680 -20.88 1.21 16.41
CA LYS A 680 -20.68 2.63 16.72
C LYS A 680 -21.67 3.47 15.93
N ALA A 681 -22.56 4.14 16.63
CA ALA A 681 -23.50 5.06 16.00
C ALA A 681 -22.75 6.25 15.39
N SER A 682 -22.95 6.51 14.10
CA SER A 682 -22.23 7.53 13.37
C SER A 682 -23.16 8.31 12.43
N PRO A 683 -23.57 9.53 12.77
CA PRO A 683 -24.47 10.33 11.92
C PRO A 683 -23.80 10.87 10.65
N VAL A 684 -22.48 10.72 10.53
CA VAL A 684 -21.66 11.24 9.43
C VAL A 684 -21.52 10.28 8.24
N ILE A 685 -22.19 9.13 8.30
CA ILE A 685 -22.27 8.13 7.23
C ILE A 685 -23.66 8.18 6.59
N ASP A 686 -23.75 7.96 5.27
CA ASP A 686 -25.05 7.79 4.58
C ASP A 686 -25.82 6.60 5.20
N PRO A 687 -27.15 6.72 5.43
CA PRO A 687 -27.95 5.64 5.98
C PRO A 687 -27.95 4.32 5.20
N ARG A 688 -27.56 4.34 3.94
CA ARG A 688 -27.46 3.17 3.04
C ARG A 688 -26.08 2.51 3.10
N THR A 689 -25.11 3.13 3.79
CA THR A 689 -23.71 2.68 3.84
C THR A 689 -23.30 2.34 5.27
N VAL A 690 -22.46 1.34 5.43
CA VAL A 690 -21.77 1.00 6.68
C VAL A 690 -20.28 0.85 6.44
N THR A 691 -19.46 1.17 7.45
CA THR A 691 -18.00 1.04 7.35
C THR A 691 -17.44 0.23 8.51
N CYS A 692 -16.59 -0.75 8.19
CA CYS A 692 -15.95 -1.65 9.16
C CYS A 692 -14.46 -1.42 9.26
N ASP A 693 -13.90 -1.61 10.44
CA ASP A 693 -12.47 -1.82 10.62
C ASP A 693 -12.03 -3.14 9.96
N HIS A 694 -10.81 -3.17 9.43
CA HIS A 694 -10.22 -4.37 8.82
C HIS A 694 -9.12 -4.99 9.68
N ALA A 695 -8.70 -6.20 9.32
CA ALA A 695 -7.52 -6.91 9.86
C ALA A 695 -7.56 -7.16 11.37
N TRP A 696 -8.72 -7.59 11.88
CA TRP A 696 -8.91 -7.90 13.28
C TRP A 696 -8.62 -9.35 13.62
N TRP A 697 -7.95 -9.55 14.74
CA TRP A 697 -7.70 -10.79 15.46
C TRP A 697 -7.41 -10.43 16.92
N LEU A 698 -7.56 -11.39 17.86
CA LEU A 698 -7.42 -11.18 19.29
C LEU A 698 -6.24 -12.01 19.84
N PRO A 699 -5.07 -11.40 20.13
CA PRO A 699 -3.96 -12.11 20.75
C PRO A 699 -4.36 -12.85 22.04
N GLU A 700 -5.26 -12.26 22.82
CA GLU A 700 -5.78 -12.79 24.08
C GLU A 700 -6.67 -14.03 23.93
N ALA A 701 -7.24 -14.28 22.76
CA ALA A 701 -8.04 -15.48 22.49
C ALA A 701 -7.19 -16.75 22.34
N GLY A 702 -5.89 -16.56 22.13
CA GLY A 702 -4.93 -17.66 22.04
C GLY A 702 -4.96 -18.44 20.72
N PRO A 703 -4.02 -19.39 20.58
CA PRO A 703 -3.81 -20.12 19.32
C PRO A 703 -4.89 -21.16 19.00
N ASP A 704 -5.59 -21.72 20.00
CA ASP A 704 -6.52 -22.84 19.80
C ASP A 704 -7.67 -22.51 18.85
N ASN A 705 -8.14 -21.23 18.86
CA ASN A 705 -9.16 -20.71 17.95
C ASN A 705 -8.57 -19.80 16.87
N LEU A 706 -7.27 -19.95 16.57
CA LEU A 706 -6.56 -19.05 15.67
C LEU A 706 -6.82 -17.57 16.00
N TYR A 707 -6.81 -17.24 17.31
CA TYR A 707 -6.99 -15.87 17.82
C TYR A 707 -8.33 -15.22 17.40
N ASP A 708 -9.40 -16.00 17.29
CA ASP A 708 -10.76 -15.59 16.84
C ASP A 708 -10.80 -14.89 15.49
N VAL A 709 -9.79 -15.08 14.66
CA VAL A 709 -9.63 -14.36 13.40
C VAL A 709 -10.81 -14.57 12.44
N PHE A 710 -11.36 -15.79 12.39
CA PHE A 710 -12.46 -16.10 11.49
C PHE A 710 -13.81 -15.52 11.91
N ASP A 711 -13.99 -15.18 13.18
CA ASP A 711 -15.16 -14.47 13.64
C ASP A 711 -15.03 -12.94 13.41
N LEU A 712 -13.80 -12.44 13.38
CA LEU A 712 -13.53 -11.00 13.37
C LEU A 712 -13.04 -10.45 12.02
N ASN A 713 -12.53 -11.26 11.10
CA ASN A 713 -11.98 -10.73 9.87
C ASN A 713 -13.08 -10.39 8.85
N ILE A 714 -13.22 -9.10 8.51
CA ILE A 714 -14.20 -8.64 7.53
C ILE A 714 -13.92 -9.19 6.12
N ASN A 715 -12.72 -9.66 5.85
CA ASN A 715 -12.37 -10.27 4.57
C ASN A 715 -13.07 -11.63 4.33
N ASN A 716 -13.74 -12.19 5.36
CA ASN A 716 -14.67 -13.32 5.15
C ASN A 716 -15.75 -13.01 4.10
N LEU A 717 -16.03 -11.73 3.88
CA LEU A 717 -17.06 -11.25 2.95
C LEU A 717 -16.50 -10.87 1.58
N VAL A 718 -15.18 -10.81 1.41
CA VAL A 718 -14.49 -10.31 0.21
C VAL A 718 -14.18 -11.45 -0.75
N PRO A 719 -14.56 -11.36 -2.04
CA PRO A 719 -14.29 -12.42 -3.03
C PRO A 719 -12.86 -12.36 -3.57
N TRP A 720 -12.32 -13.50 -4.02
CA TRP A 720 -11.17 -13.59 -4.91
C TRP A 720 -11.60 -13.34 -6.37
N ILE A 721 -11.83 -12.08 -6.71
CA ILE A 721 -12.27 -11.68 -8.06
C ILE A 721 -11.56 -10.37 -8.42
N PRO A 722 -10.52 -10.40 -9.27
CA PRO A 722 -9.83 -9.20 -9.73
C PRO A 722 -10.61 -8.48 -10.83
N GLY A 723 -10.19 -7.25 -11.13
CA GLY A 723 -10.61 -6.52 -12.31
C GLY A 723 -10.13 -7.19 -13.62
N ARG A 724 -10.64 -6.71 -14.75
CA ARG A 724 -10.29 -7.25 -16.09
C ARG A 724 -8.79 -7.15 -16.40
N SER A 725 -8.13 -6.16 -15.85
CA SER A 725 -6.69 -5.96 -15.96
C SER A 725 -5.83 -6.92 -15.12
N GLY A 726 -6.44 -7.66 -14.18
CA GLY A 726 -5.76 -8.40 -13.12
C GLY A 726 -5.46 -7.55 -11.87
N PHE A 727 -5.75 -6.25 -11.91
CA PHE A 727 -5.59 -5.30 -10.81
C PHE A 727 -6.95 -4.84 -10.28
N GLY A 728 -6.99 -4.52 -8.97
CA GLY A 728 -8.21 -4.11 -8.29
C GLY A 728 -9.08 -5.29 -7.85
N SER A 729 -9.80 -5.13 -6.75
CA SER A 729 -10.78 -6.09 -6.22
C SER A 729 -11.73 -5.42 -5.25
N ASN A 730 -12.93 -5.98 -5.07
CA ASN A 730 -13.99 -5.35 -4.29
C ASN A 730 -13.83 -5.51 -2.78
N PHE A 731 -12.81 -4.86 -2.19
CA PHE A 731 -12.67 -4.74 -0.74
C PHE A 731 -13.52 -3.61 -0.13
N LYS A 732 -13.98 -2.66 -0.96
CA LYS A 732 -14.66 -1.43 -0.51
C LYS A 732 -16.11 -1.33 -0.96
N THR A 733 -16.61 -2.30 -1.70
CA THR A 733 -17.94 -2.25 -2.30
C THR A 733 -18.60 -3.61 -2.25
N MET A 734 -19.32 -3.88 -1.16
CA MET A 734 -20.06 -5.14 -0.98
C MET A 734 -21.47 -4.82 -0.49
N LEU A 735 -22.42 -5.70 -0.75
CA LEU A 735 -23.71 -5.67 -0.08
C LEU A 735 -23.64 -6.48 1.22
N CYS A 736 -24.36 -6.04 2.26
CA CYS A 736 -24.46 -6.76 3.52
C CYS A 736 -25.78 -6.51 4.24
N LYS A 737 -26.05 -7.36 5.25
CA LYS A 737 -27.07 -7.17 6.27
C LYS A 737 -26.46 -7.14 7.67
N LEU A 738 -27.19 -6.58 8.62
CA LEU A 738 -26.81 -6.50 10.03
C LEU A 738 -27.88 -7.15 10.89
N TYR A 739 -27.46 -7.92 11.90
CA TYR A 739 -28.35 -8.44 12.94
C TYR A 739 -27.58 -8.67 14.24
N LYS A 740 -28.29 -8.63 15.37
CA LYS A 740 -27.65 -8.79 16.69
C LYS A 740 -27.04 -10.17 16.87
N VAL A 741 -25.89 -10.21 17.50
CA VAL A 741 -25.32 -11.45 18.05
C VAL A 741 -26.23 -11.93 19.17
N LYS A 742 -26.58 -13.23 19.18
CA LYS A 742 -27.41 -13.82 20.23
C LYS A 742 -26.56 -14.11 21.47
N ASP A 743 -27.23 -14.12 22.64
CA ASP A 743 -26.55 -14.51 23.87
C ASP A 743 -25.97 -15.93 23.74
N GLY A 744 -24.66 -16.06 24.00
CA GLY A 744 -23.94 -17.32 23.90
C GLY A 744 -23.22 -17.58 22.55
N GLU A 745 -23.36 -16.69 21.56
CA GLU A 745 -22.63 -16.73 20.27
C GLU A 745 -21.32 -15.95 20.32
#